data_70ea079bd2c2521c84fbce8e13439cbc
#
_entry.id   70ea079bd2c2521c84fbce8e13439cbc
#
_cell.length_a   1.000
_cell.length_b   1.000
_cell.length_c   1.000
_cell.angle_alpha   90.00
_cell.angle_beta   90.00
_cell.angle_gamma   90.00
#
_symmetry.space_group_name_H-M   'P 1'
#
loop_
_entity.id
_entity.type
_entity.pdbx_description
1 polymer ?
#
loop_
_entity_poly.entity_id
_entity_poly.type
_entity_poly.pdbx_seq_one_letter_code
_entity_poly.pdbx_strand_id
1 'polypeptide(L)'
;MRRIVFVIIFASIGSLGAWAQQGISGTVTDQQGRPVPAATIKIKDDNNQAIADSTGVFSLPSIPPLPFTMEISSAGFNTHEIVVTDLKKLTSQFILVNNNELTEVVITSRRRLETAQSVPIAISVITGKQAEDAGAFNVNRLKELVPSVQLYSSNPRNTTLNIRGMGSTFGLTNDGIDPGVGFYIDGVYYARPAATALDFVDVDRIEVLRGPQGNLFGKNTTAGAFNITSRAPGTTPGATFEVSYGNFGFIQAKTSFTGPLTKNKKLTGRLSFSGTQRNGLLYNTISQKHINDLNNLGFRTQLQYRPTEKLKITFIGDITDQKPDGYAQVVAGVVKTQRPEYRQFNAIIADLNYRLPTSNPFDRIVDHNTPWRSGNQLGGTSLNVDYKIGSGTLTSTTAWRYWNWDPSNDRDFTALPVLTLSQATSKHQQFTQEIRYAGDFSQKLNGVIGAFLIDQDLKTDPYHIEESGSAQWRFSQSTSSNLWKTPGLFDGYGIRTNSRLQTFGAALFGQLEWAVSDRFFVMPGVRFNYDKKDVEFDRKTYGGLQTTDPALLALKRLVYTDQFFTANVEETNFSGGLTLAYKIEKKFNAFATYSISYKPVGVNLGGLPTSNGAVMLELARIKPEYVTHWEMGAKTNPTKNSTFNVVFHHTAIEDYQTLVQSPEIGVNRGYLANAEKVRVFGFETDGNLRVNKHLWLYGNLAYTIAEYQQFSNAPVPLEETGSTKSFKDISGNRMPGVSKWAGSIGGELTSNTRKALGNSGKLFFAMDSYARSEFSSSPSPSKYLNVPGYATLNTRFGFRADEGLSLFAWARNIFNKNYFEQLLPAAGNAGHYAAVLGDPRT
;
A
#
# COMPACT_ATOMS: atom_id res chain seq x y z
N MET A 1 81.75 9.78 -30.66
CA MET A 1 82.01 9.42 -32.08
C MET A 1 80.63 9.46 -32.78
N ARG A 2 80.45 10.49 -33.61
CA ARG A 2 80.30 10.44 -35.08
C ARG A 2 79.30 9.44 -35.55
N ARG A 3 78.24 9.73 -36.23
CA ARG A 3 77.79 10.46 -37.43
C ARG A 3 76.50 9.82 -37.91
N ILE A 4 75.56 10.23 -38.67
CA ILE A 4 75.34 11.23 -39.72
C ILE A 4 73.82 11.11 -40.11
N VAL A 5 73.24 12.24 -40.30
CA VAL A 5 72.08 12.69 -41.10
C VAL A 5 71.81 11.86 -42.36
N PHE A 6 70.51 11.60 -42.65
CA PHE A 6 69.93 11.68 -44.01
C PHE A 6 68.48 12.18 -43.96
N VAL A 7 68.26 13.30 -44.60
CA VAL A 7 66.98 13.92 -44.93
C VAL A 7 66.48 13.28 -46.21
N ILE A 8 65.24 12.76 -46.21
CA ILE A 8 64.52 12.56 -47.46
C ILE A 8 63.17 13.27 -47.36
N ILE A 9 63.03 14.35 -48.12
CA ILE A 9 61.79 15.06 -48.40
C ILE A 9 60.98 14.21 -49.38
N PHE A 10 59.78 13.72 -49.01
CA PHE A 10 58.76 13.32 -49.95
C PHE A 10 57.54 14.23 -49.78
N ALA A 11 57.33 15.17 -50.70
CA ALA A 11 56.11 15.91 -50.82
C ALA A 11 55.03 14.96 -51.38
N SER A 12 54.06 14.55 -50.57
CA SER A 12 52.80 14.01 -51.03
C SER A 12 51.72 15.03 -50.68
N ILE A 13 51.15 15.64 -51.67
CA ILE A 13 49.94 16.43 -51.61
C ILE A 13 48.78 15.50 -51.18
N GLY A 14 48.49 15.45 -49.87
CA GLY A 14 47.30 14.84 -49.31
C GLY A 14 46.16 15.86 -49.35
N SER A 15 45.17 15.59 -50.17
CA SER A 15 43.90 16.30 -50.17
C SER A 15 43.33 16.38 -48.77
N LEU A 16 43.33 17.56 -48.17
CA LEU A 16 42.55 17.90 -47.00
C LEU A 16 41.08 17.76 -47.37
N GLY A 17 40.53 16.59 -47.15
CA GLY A 17 39.07 16.45 -47.13
C GLY A 17 38.54 17.32 -45.99
N ALA A 18 37.92 18.42 -46.37
CA ALA A 18 37.11 19.21 -45.42
C ALA A 18 36.00 18.29 -44.89
N TRP A 19 36.16 17.84 -43.68
CA TRP A 19 35.05 17.23 -42.94
C TRP A 19 34.04 18.35 -42.74
N ALA A 20 32.96 18.32 -43.52
CA ALA A 20 31.82 19.19 -43.29
C ALA A 20 31.31 18.89 -41.89
N GLN A 21 31.60 19.79 -40.96
CA GLN A 21 30.98 19.70 -39.62
C GLN A 21 29.46 19.77 -39.79
N GLN A 22 28.78 18.67 -39.54
CA GLN A 22 27.31 18.65 -39.54
C GLN A 22 26.82 19.49 -38.37
N GLY A 23 26.01 20.51 -38.64
CA GLY A 23 25.32 21.31 -37.64
C GLY A 23 23.87 20.83 -37.46
N ILE A 24 23.24 21.24 -36.39
CA ILE A 24 21.82 21.06 -36.11
C ILE A 24 21.15 22.43 -36.13
N SER A 25 20.05 22.55 -36.85
CA SER A 25 19.17 23.71 -36.80
C SER A 25 17.75 23.27 -36.49
N GLY A 26 17.00 24.11 -35.78
CA GLY A 26 15.63 23.82 -35.42
C GLY A 26 14.91 25.03 -34.85
N THR A 27 13.67 24.84 -34.49
CA THR A 27 12.82 25.86 -33.90
C THR A 27 12.35 25.40 -32.51
N VAL A 28 12.49 26.26 -31.51
CA VAL A 28 11.97 26.04 -30.15
C VAL A 28 10.64 26.76 -30.02
N THR A 29 9.61 26.01 -29.69
CA THR A 29 8.26 26.54 -29.48
C THR A 29 7.73 26.09 -28.11
N ASP A 30 6.71 26.79 -27.61
CA ASP A 30 5.93 26.31 -26.50
C ASP A 30 4.89 25.27 -26.97
N GLN A 31 4.13 24.70 -26.03
CA GLN A 31 3.06 23.72 -26.30
C GLN A 31 1.90 24.30 -27.17
N GLN A 32 1.83 25.60 -27.36
CA GLN A 32 0.87 26.31 -28.18
C GLN A 32 1.41 26.66 -29.55
N GLY A 33 2.66 26.23 -29.88
CA GLY A 33 3.33 26.53 -31.10
C GLY A 33 3.90 27.95 -31.19
N ARG A 34 3.90 28.73 -30.09
CA ARG A 34 4.49 30.07 -30.05
C ARG A 34 6.01 29.96 -29.93
N PRO A 35 6.78 30.81 -30.64
CA PRO A 35 8.22 30.82 -30.47
C PRO A 35 8.66 31.01 -29.01
N VAL A 36 9.75 30.37 -28.62
CA VAL A 36 10.42 30.60 -27.34
C VAL A 36 11.76 31.33 -27.60
N PRO A 37 11.79 32.68 -27.60
CA PRO A 37 13.02 33.45 -27.83
C PRO A 37 14.02 33.20 -26.68
N ALA A 38 15.30 33.35 -27.00
CA ALA A 38 16.41 33.21 -26.06
C ALA A 38 16.46 31.83 -25.35
N ALA A 39 15.84 30.80 -25.93
CA ALA A 39 16.05 29.41 -25.45
C ALA A 39 17.52 29.04 -25.70
N THR A 40 18.15 28.47 -24.69
CA THR A 40 19.55 27.99 -24.79
C THR A 40 19.54 26.51 -25.17
N ILE A 41 20.23 26.17 -26.19
CA ILE A 41 20.44 24.81 -26.71
C ILE A 41 21.89 24.45 -26.42
N LYS A 42 22.14 23.49 -25.56
CA LYS A 42 23.47 23.07 -25.14
C LYS A 42 23.65 21.58 -25.37
N ILE A 43 24.82 21.18 -25.79
CA ILE A 43 25.22 19.76 -25.78
C ILE A 43 25.80 19.45 -24.41
N LYS A 44 25.24 18.44 -23.75
CA LYS A 44 25.68 18.01 -22.42
C LYS A 44 27.11 17.46 -22.49
N ASP A 45 27.95 17.87 -21.58
CA ASP A 45 29.39 17.51 -21.53
C ASP A 45 30.23 18.07 -22.69
N ASP A 46 29.72 19.11 -23.40
CA ASP A 46 30.44 19.85 -24.43
C ASP A 46 30.22 21.36 -24.20
N ASN A 47 31.15 22.15 -24.77
CA ASN A 47 31.06 23.62 -24.73
C ASN A 47 30.18 24.22 -25.85
N ASN A 48 29.66 23.37 -26.75
CA ASN A 48 28.82 23.82 -27.84
C ASN A 48 27.42 24.19 -27.36
N GLN A 49 27.07 25.46 -27.62
CA GLN A 49 25.72 25.98 -27.30
C GLN A 49 25.26 26.96 -28.39
N ALA A 50 23.94 27.07 -28.53
CA ALA A 50 23.29 28.06 -29.35
C ALA A 50 22.16 28.73 -28.56
N ILE A 51 21.77 29.92 -28.98
CA ILE A 51 20.65 30.66 -28.43
C ILE A 51 19.63 30.87 -29.52
N ALA A 52 18.38 30.56 -29.27
CA ALA A 52 17.29 30.77 -30.21
C ALA A 52 17.00 32.27 -30.42
N ASP A 53 16.76 32.66 -31.65
CA ASP A 53 16.41 34.04 -32.02
C ASP A 53 14.97 34.44 -31.61
N SER A 54 14.52 35.64 -32.02
CA SER A 54 13.16 36.12 -31.68
C SER A 54 12.04 35.30 -32.28
N THR A 55 12.33 34.45 -33.28
CA THR A 55 11.37 33.52 -33.89
C THR A 55 11.51 32.08 -33.38
N GLY A 56 12.35 31.89 -32.35
CA GLY A 56 12.62 30.59 -31.74
C GLY A 56 13.57 29.71 -32.54
N VAL A 57 14.14 30.21 -33.63
CA VAL A 57 15.06 29.46 -34.51
C VAL A 57 16.47 29.48 -33.92
N PHE A 58 17.13 28.31 -33.92
CA PHE A 58 18.53 28.20 -33.54
C PHE A 58 19.33 27.41 -34.55
N SER A 59 20.65 27.62 -34.54
CA SER A 59 21.60 26.85 -35.31
C SER A 59 22.83 26.53 -34.47
N LEU A 60 23.14 25.26 -34.34
CA LEU A 60 24.34 24.71 -33.70
C LEU A 60 25.32 24.30 -34.82
N PRO A 61 26.38 25.03 -35.01
CA PRO A 61 27.24 24.87 -36.23
C PRO A 61 28.09 23.60 -36.19
N SER A 62 28.31 23.00 -35.01
CA SER A 62 29.06 21.75 -34.86
C SER A 62 28.45 20.88 -33.81
N ILE A 63 28.55 19.56 -33.96
CA ILE A 63 28.08 18.57 -33.01
C ILE A 63 29.15 17.49 -32.79
N PRO A 64 29.22 16.89 -31.59
CA PRO A 64 30.11 15.78 -31.33
C PRO A 64 29.62 14.50 -32.03
N PRO A 65 30.44 13.44 -32.07
CA PRO A 65 30.00 12.14 -32.58
C PRO A 65 28.77 11.60 -31.83
N LEU A 66 27.88 10.97 -32.61
CA LEU A 66 26.68 10.30 -32.04
C LEU A 66 27.06 9.07 -31.17
N PRO A 67 26.34 8.77 -30.11
CA PRO A 67 25.20 9.52 -29.57
C PRO A 67 25.63 10.64 -28.59
N PHE A 68 24.87 11.74 -28.56
CA PHE A 68 25.05 12.82 -27.58
C PHE A 68 23.70 13.27 -27.01
N THR A 69 23.74 13.97 -25.89
CA THR A 69 22.54 14.55 -25.28
C THR A 69 22.48 16.04 -25.51
N MET A 70 21.38 16.51 -26.08
CA MET A 70 21.06 17.91 -26.27
C MET A 70 20.10 18.38 -25.21
N GLU A 71 20.45 19.44 -24.52
CA GLU A 71 19.64 20.09 -23.48
C GLU A 71 19.10 21.42 -24.05
N ILE A 72 17.79 21.60 -23.97
CA ILE A 72 17.11 22.83 -24.38
C ILE A 72 16.46 23.44 -23.16
N SER A 73 16.84 24.65 -22.81
CA SER A 73 16.36 25.35 -21.62
C SER A 73 15.98 26.81 -21.93
N SER A 74 14.99 27.34 -21.25
CA SER A 74 14.61 28.75 -21.32
C SER A 74 13.98 29.19 -19.98
N ALA A 75 14.11 30.45 -19.65
CA ALA A 75 13.51 31.02 -18.46
C ALA A 75 11.97 30.88 -18.50
N GLY A 76 11.39 30.21 -17.49
CA GLY A 76 9.95 29.95 -17.41
C GLY A 76 9.52 28.63 -18.04
N PHE A 77 10.44 27.83 -18.55
CA PHE A 77 10.18 26.51 -19.13
C PHE A 77 10.97 25.41 -18.42
N ASN A 78 10.46 24.19 -18.48
CA ASN A 78 11.19 23.00 -18.04
C ASN A 78 12.29 22.70 -19.03
N THR A 79 13.47 22.34 -18.56
CA THR A 79 14.56 21.89 -19.40
C THR A 79 14.16 20.59 -20.12
N HIS A 80 14.42 20.52 -21.42
CA HIS A 80 14.13 19.37 -22.26
C HIS A 80 15.42 18.70 -22.72
N GLU A 81 15.66 17.46 -22.27
CA GLU A 81 16.83 16.67 -22.67
C GLU A 81 16.46 15.68 -23.76
N ILE A 82 17.27 15.63 -24.82
CA ILE A 82 17.07 14.77 -25.99
C ILE A 82 18.36 13.99 -26.26
N VAL A 83 18.29 12.66 -26.19
CA VAL A 83 19.39 11.81 -26.60
C VAL A 83 19.34 11.63 -28.12
N VAL A 84 20.28 12.24 -28.82
CA VAL A 84 20.40 12.18 -30.28
C VAL A 84 21.24 10.97 -30.67
N THR A 85 20.61 9.95 -31.24
CA THR A 85 21.25 8.72 -31.71
C THR A 85 21.35 8.66 -33.26
N ASP A 86 20.52 9.44 -33.93
CA ASP A 86 20.46 9.52 -35.41
C ASP A 86 19.91 10.89 -35.81
N LEU A 87 20.69 11.65 -36.55
CA LEU A 87 20.32 13.01 -37.00
C LEU A 87 19.12 13.01 -37.97
N LYS A 88 18.92 11.94 -38.72
CA LYS A 88 17.79 11.83 -39.66
C LYS A 88 16.45 11.64 -38.95
N LYS A 89 16.48 11.19 -37.68
CA LYS A 89 15.30 11.01 -36.82
C LYS A 89 15.06 12.19 -35.89
N LEU A 90 15.97 13.16 -35.86
CA LEU A 90 15.82 14.34 -35.03
C LEU A 90 14.76 15.27 -35.62
N THR A 91 13.74 15.62 -34.80
CA THR A 91 12.75 16.60 -35.24
C THR A 91 13.40 17.98 -35.36
N SER A 92 12.96 18.78 -36.30
CA SER A 92 13.39 20.18 -36.43
C SER A 92 12.60 21.13 -35.52
N GLN A 93 11.58 20.62 -34.81
CA GLN A 93 10.75 21.38 -33.85
C GLN A 93 10.88 20.82 -32.48
N PHE A 94 11.26 21.67 -31.52
CA PHE A 94 11.46 21.31 -30.11
C PHE A 94 10.45 22.08 -29.26
N ILE A 95 9.67 21.33 -28.48
CA ILE A 95 8.59 21.90 -27.67
C ILE A 95 9.05 21.98 -26.21
N LEU A 96 9.13 23.19 -25.67
CA LEU A 96 9.35 23.42 -24.25
C LEU A 96 8.03 23.52 -23.50
N VAL A 97 7.97 22.84 -22.36
CA VAL A 97 6.84 22.89 -21.44
C VAL A 97 7.04 24.01 -20.44
N ASN A 98 6.05 24.90 -20.32
CA ASN A 98 6.12 26.02 -19.39
C ASN A 98 6.17 25.50 -17.93
N ASN A 99 7.08 26.03 -17.12
CA ASN A 99 7.21 25.69 -15.68
C ASN A 99 5.95 25.94 -14.86
N ASN A 100 5.02 26.75 -15.37
CA ASN A 100 3.74 27.02 -14.72
C ASN A 100 2.64 26.02 -15.08
N GLU A 101 2.84 25.18 -16.08
CA GLU A 101 1.86 24.15 -16.46
C GLU A 101 2.04 22.91 -15.57
N LEU A 102 0.93 22.27 -15.24
CA LEU A 102 0.98 20.99 -14.51
C LEU A 102 1.48 19.92 -15.49
N THR A 103 2.51 19.20 -15.09
CA THR A 103 3.02 18.06 -15.86
C THR A 103 1.95 16.95 -15.91
N GLU A 104 1.65 16.43 -17.11
CA GLU A 104 0.75 15.28 -17.23
C GLU A 104 1.35 14.06 -16.54
N VAL A 105 0.57 13.46 -15.63
CA VAL A 105 0.97 12.28 -14.90
C VAL A 105 0.58 11.04 -15.71
N VAL A 106 1.57 10.25 -16.10
CA VAL A 106 1.37 8.99 -16.84
C VAL A 106 1.10 7.86 -15.86
N ILE A 107 0.15 6.99 -16.21
CA ILE A 107 -0.30 5.85 -15.43
C ILE A 107 -0.28 4.55 -16.24
N THR A 108 -0.36 3.43 -15.54
CA THR A 108 -0.43 2.09 -16.13
C THR A 108 -1.62 1.27 -15.61
N SER A 109 -2.52 1.90 -14.92
CA SER A 109 -3.67 1.28 -14.24
C SER A 109 -4.61 0.49 -15.16
N ARG A 110 -4.70 0.85 -16.43
CA ARG A 110 -5.45 0.08 -17.44
C ARG A 110 -4.58 -0.87 -18.26
N ARG A 111 -3.43 -1.27 -17.71
CA ARG A 111 -2.43 -2.13 -18.37
C ARG A 111 -1.85 -1.51 -19.66
N ARG A 112 -2.00 -0.18 -19.82
CA ARG A 112 -1.52 0.65 -20.94
C ARG A 112 -0.96 1.95 -20.38
N LEU A 113 -0.07 2.60 -21.15
CA LEU A 113 0.42 3.94 -20.81
C LEU A 113 -0.64 4.98 -21.22
N GLU A 114 -1.19 5.69 -20.24
CA GLU A 114 -2.23 6.70 -20.41
C GLU A 114 -1.97 7.88 -19.48
N THR A 115 -2.62 9.02 -19.68
CA THR A 115 -2.55 10.12 -18.71
C THR A 115 -3.67 10.02 -17.67
N ALA A 116 -3.41 10.36 -16.41
CA ALA A 116 -4.36 10.24 -15.32
C ALA A 116 -5.68 10.99 -15.58
N GLN A 117 -5.64 12.11 -16.30
CA GLN A 117 -6.84 12.89 -16.63
C GLN A 117 -7.64 12.29 -17.80
N SER A 118 -7.00 11.53 -18.69
CA SER A 118 -7.69 10.94 -19.84
C SER A 118 -8.44 9.66 -19.52
N VAL A 119 -8.11 8.98 -18.42
CA VAL A 119 -8.77 7.71 -18.07
C VAL A 119 -10.08 7.93 -17.31
N PRO A 120 -11.16 7.25 -17.70
CA PRO A 120 -12.48 7.39 -17.08
C PRO A 120 -12.65 6.46 -15.85
N ILE A 121 -11.77 6.62 -14.86
CA ILE A 121 -11.80 5.90 -13.58
C ILE A 121 -11.40 6.82 -12.44
N ALA A 122 -11.90 6.55 -11.24
CA ALA A 122 -11.46 7.22 -10.03
C ALA A 122 -10.03 6.75 -9.66
N ILE A 123 -9.05 7.62 -9.82
CA ILE A 123 -7.64 7.31 -9.56
C ILE A 123 -6.94 8.50 -8.91
N SER A 124 -6.14 8.21 -7.89
CA SER A 124 -5.16 9.17 -7.33
C SER A 124 -3.77 8.69 -7.68
N VAL A 125 -2.91 9.60 -8.11
CA VAL A 125 -1.53 9.30 -8.48
C VAL A 125 -0.58 10.13 -7.63
N ILE A 126 0.33 9.45 -6.96
CA ILE A 126 1.37 10.05 -6.13
C ILE A 126 2.70 9.69 -6.76
N THR A 127 3.46 10.69 -7.20
CA THR A 127 4.81 10.44 -7.70
C THR A 127 5.74 10.03 -6.57
N GLY A 128 6.80 9.28 -6.87
CA GLY A 128 7.79 8.90 -5.87
C GLY A 128 8.38 10.11 -5.16
N LYS A 129 8.60 11.22 -5.89
CA LYS A 129 9.03 12.49 -5.32
C LYS A 129 8.00 13.08 -4.35
N GLN A 130 6.71 13.08 -4.67
CA GLN A 130 5.68 13.55 -3.74
C GLN A 130 5.60 12.69 -2.48
N ALA A 131 5.75 11.37 -2.62
CA ALA A 131 5.81 10.46 -1.48
C ALA A 131 7.05 10.72 -0.60
N GLU A 132 8.23 10.88 -1.21
CA GLU A 132 9.48 11.23 -0.54
C GLU A 132 9.36 12.58 0.17
N ASP A 133 8.92 13.60 -0.55
CA ASP A 133 8.71 14.96 -0.02
C ASP A 133 7.72 14.99 1.16
N ALA A 134 6.65 14.18 1.12
CA ALA A 134 5.68 14.05 2.21
C ALA A 134 6.16 13.13 3.36
N GLY A 135 7.34 12.50 3.25
CA GLY A 135 7.79 11.49 4.20
C GLY A 135 6.88 10.26 4.24
N ALA A 136 6.17 9.98 3.14
CA ALA A 136 5.29 8.82 3.02
C ALA A 136 6.10 7.61 2.54
N PHE A 137 6.80 6.97 3.46
CA PHE A 137 7.69 5.85 3.14
C PHE A 137 6.98 4.48 3.10
N ASN A 138 5.69 4.41 3.47
CA ASN A 138 4.86 3.22 3.34
C ASN A 138 3.37 3.58 3.16
N VAL A 139 2.51 2.58 2.97
CA VAL A 139 1.07 2.77 2.72
C VAL A 139 0.36 3.49 3.88
N ASN A 140 0.77 3.28 5.13
CA ASN A 140 0.12 3.95 6.27
C ASN A 140 0.20 5.47 6.19
N ARG A 141 1.28 6.00 5.59
CA ARG A 141 1.46 7.43 5.40
C ARG A 141 0.69 8.00 4.21
N LEU A 142 0.31 7.15 3.25
CA LEU A 142 -0.45 7.57 2.07
C LEU A 142 -1.87 8.06 2.40
N LYS A 143 -2.46 7.66 3.53
CA LYS A 143 -3.78 8.15 3.97
C LYS A 143 -3.84 9.68 4.10
N GLU A 144 -2.71 10.32 4.39
CA GLU A 144 -2.61 11.77 4.48
C GLU A 144 -2.63 12.45 3.10
N LEU A 145 -2.29 11.72 2.05
CA LEU A 145 -2.31 12.20 0.66
C LEU A 145 -3.56 11.73 -0.10
N VAL A 146 -4.14 10.59 0.29
CA VAL A 146 -5.36 10.02 -0.30
C VAL A 146 -6.34 9.67 0.81
N PRO A 147 -7.19 10.61 1.24
CA PRO A 147 -8.05 10.46 2.42
C PRO A 147 -9.07 9.32 2.39
N SER A 148 -9.45 8.83 1.21
CA SER A 148 -10.31 7.65 1.05
C SER A 148 -9.60 6.32 1.36
N VAL A 149 -8.28 6.32 1.48
CA VAL A 149 -7.47 5.17 1.89
C VAL A 149 -7.36 5.15 3.41
N GLN A 150 -7.58 3.99 4.00
CA GLN A 150 -7.41 3.75 5.42
C GLN A 150 -6.57 2.49 5.61
N LEU A 151 -5.55 2.58 6.44
CA LEU A 151 -4.75 1.44 6.86
C LEU A 151 -4.80 1.33 8.38
N TYR A 152 -5.19 0.18 8.87
CA TYR A 152 -5.15 -0.18 10.27
C TYR A 152 -4.27 -1.41 10.44
N SER A 153 -3.26 -1.32 11.28
CA SER A 153 -2.30 -2.40 11.46
C SER A 153 -1.99 -2.57 12.93
N SER A 154 -2.51 -3.62 13.52
CA SER A 154 -2.07 -4.08 14.84
C SER A 154 -0.78 -4.89 14.77
N ASN A 155 -0.46 -5.41 13.60
CA ASN A 155 0.81 -5.99 13.18
C ASN A 155 0.74 -6.30 11.66
N PRO A 156 1.85 -6.61 10.96
CA PRO A 156 1.85 -6.87 9.52
C PRO A 156 0.86 -7.94 9.05
N ARG A 157 0.72 -9.05 9.78
CA ARG A 157 -0.25 -10.11 9.46
C ARG A 157 -1.69 -9.63 9.56
N ASN A 158 -1.98 -8.76 10.52
CA ASN A 158 -3.31 -8.24 10.82
C ASN A 158 -3.53 -6.84 10.25
N THR A 159 -2.94 -6.57 9.09
CA THR A 159 -3.09 -5.29 8.41
C THR A 159 -4.39 -5.26 7.61
N THR A 160 -5.18 -4.23 7.82
CA THR A 160 -6.44 -3.95 7.13
C THR A 160 -6.24 -2.74 6.22
N LEU A 161 -6.25 -2.98 4.91
CA LEU A 161 -6.20 -1.93 3.90
C LEU A 161 -7.60 -1.75 3.31
N ASN A 162 -8.13 -0.53 3.42
CA ASN A 162 -9.46 -0.19 2.93
C ASN A 162 -9.41 1.03 2.02
N ILE A 163 -10.27 1.03 1.01
CA ILE A 163 -10.58 2.18 0.15
C ILE A 163 -12.07 2.42 0.25
N ARG A 164 -12.50 3.66 0.57
CA ARG A 164 -13.91 4.02 0.76
C ARG A 164 -14.59 3.17 1.85
N GLY A 165 -13.83 2.69 2.85
CA GLY A 165 -14.35 1.83 3.91
C GLY A 165 -14.56 0.37 3.54
N MET A 166 -14.25 -0.03 2.32
CA MET A 166 -14.31 -1.42 1.85
C MET A 166 -12.89 -1.99 1.74
N GLY A 167 -12.76 -3.32 1.77
CA GLY A 167 -11.48 -4.00 1.57
C GLY A 167 -11.30 -5.18 2.49
N SER A 168 -10.43 -5.06 3.48
CA SER A 168 -10.20 -6.09 4.48
C SER A 168 -11.01 -5.83 5.73
N THR A 169 -11.36 -6.88 6.42
CA THR A 169 -12.11 -6.81 7.67
C THR A 169 -11.30 -6.14 8.78
N PHE A 170 -11.98 -5.36 9.58
CA PHE A 170 -11.41 -4.69 10.73
C PHE A 170 -11.33 -5.63 11.94
N GLY A 171 -10.15 -5.78 12.54
CA GLY A 171 -9.97 -6.60 13.74
C GLY A 171 -8.93 -7.70 13.59
N LEU A 172 -9.19 -8.85 14.21
CA LEU A 172 -8.28 -10.00 14.18
C LEU A 172 -8.26 -10.63 12.79
N THR A 173 -7.07 -10.88 12.27
CA THR A 173 -6.91 -11.45 10.96
C THR A 173 -6.95 -12.96 10.99
N ASN A 174 -7.53 -13.50 9.94
CA ASN A 174 -7.48 -14.90 9.61
C ASN A 174 -6.80 -15.05 8.25
N ASP A 175 -5.74 -15.86 8.18
CA ASP A 175 -4.98 -16.09 6.94
C ASP A 175 -5.81 -16.77 5.83
N GLY A 176 -6.98 -17.32 6.17
CA GLY A 176 -7.88 -18.00 5.24
C GLY A 176 -8.76 -17.08 4.39
N ILE A 177 -8.71 -15.76 4.59
CA ILE A 177 -9.45 -14.79 3.75
C ILE A 177 -8.51 -14.02 2.83
N ASP A 178 -9.07 -13.63 1.69
CA ASP A 178 -8.39 -12.77 0.73
C ASP A 178 -8.67 -11.27 1.03
N PRO A 179 -7.73 -10.36 0.71
CA PRO A 179 -7.97 -8.92 0.84
C PRO A 179 -9.00 -8.44 -0.18
N GLY A 180 -9.70 -7.33 0.10
CA GLY A 180 -10.58 -6.68 -0.87
C GLY A 180 -9.93 -5.53 -1.64
N VAL A 181 -8.66 -5.20 -1.31
CA VAL A 181 -7.83 -4.24 -2.05
C VAL A 181 -6.65 -4.99 -2.66
N GLY A 182 -6.52 -4.93 -3.98
CA GLY A 182 -5.40 -5.52 -4.69
C GLY A 182 -4.11 -4.71 -4.46
N PHE A 183 -2.99 -5.39 -4.26
CA PHE A 183 -1.70 -4.75 -4.07
C PHE A 183 -0.69 -5.27 -5.11
N TYR A 184 -0.21 -4.37 -5.96
CA TYR A 184 0.65 -4.69 -7.09
C TYR A 184 1.92 -3.84 -7.04
N ILE A 185 3.07 -4.49 -7.25
CA ILE A 185 4.36 -3.80 -7.47
C ILE A 185 4.94 -4.30 -8.79
N ASP A 186 5.22 -3.38 -9.72
CA ASP A 186 5.74 -3.66 -11.07
C ASP A 186 4.93 -4.72 -11.84
N GLY A 187 3.61 -4.70 -11.67
CA GLY A 187 2.68 -5.61 -12.31
C GLY A 187 2.51 -6.95 -11.62
N VAL A 188 3.26 -7.24 -10.57
CA VAL A 188 3.17 -8.47 -9.77
C VAL A 188 2.16 -8.29 -8.64
N TYR A 189 1.20 -9.19 -8.52
CA TYR A 189 0.25 -9.25 -7.41
C TYR A 189 0.90 -9.76 -6.13
N TYR A 190 0.60 -9.13 -5.00
CA TYR A 190 1.01 -9.54 -3.66
C TYR A 190 -0.22 -9.96 -2.85
N ALA A 191 -0.33 -11.25 -2.59
CA ALA A 191 -1.55 -11.82 -1.99
C ALA A 191 -1.68 -11.57 -0.48
N ARG A 192 -0.58 -11.24 0.22
CA ARG A 192 -0.62 -11.10 1.68
C ARG A 192 -0.68 -9.63 2.12
N PRO A 193 -1.55 -9.30 3.10
CA PRO A 193 -1.68 -7.94 3.64
C PRO A 193 -0.36 -7.37 4.19
N ALA A 194 0.54 -8.23 4.68
CA ALA A 194 1.86 -7.83 5.18
C ALA A 194 2.69 -7.01 4.19
N ALA A 195 2.47 -7.19 2.87
CA ALA A 195 3.14 -6.40 1.85
C ALA A 195 2.81 -4.89 1.95
N THR A 196 1.64 -4.53 2.47
CA THR A 196 1.23 -3.13 2.61
C THR A 196 1.91 -2.40 3.77
N ALA A 197 2.54 -3.14 4.68
CA ALA A 197 3.30 -2.59 5.81
C ALA A 197 4.78 -2.33 5.47
N LEU A 198 5.24 -2.72 4.27
CA LEU A 198 6.64 -2.56 3.85
C LEU A 198 6.96 -1.11 3.50
N ASP A 199 8.22 -0.75 3.72
CA ASP A 199 8.76 0.52 3.25
C ASP A 199 8.92 0.50 1.73
N PHE A 200 8.66 1.63 1.11
CA PHE A 200 8.85 1.80 -0.33
C PHE A 200 10.33 1.86 -0.68
N VAL A 201 10.76 1.03 -1.61
CA VAL A 201 12.13 1.03 -2.12
C VAL A 201 12.12 1.57 -3.55
N ASP A 202 12.64 2.81 -3.71
CA ASP A 202 12.91 3.43 -5.02
C ASP A 202 11.69 3.50 -5.96
N VAL A 203 10.61 4.06 -5.44
CA VAL A 203 9.32 4.16 -6.15
C VAL A 203 9.35 5.33 -7.14
N ASP A 204 8.83 5.08 -8.36
CA ASP A 204 8.56 6.10 -9.38
C ASP A 204 7.19 6.74 -9.16
N ARG A 205 6.14 5.91 -8.97
CA ARG A 205 4.78 6.37 -8.70
C ARG A 205 3.94 5.30 -8.02
N ILE A 206 2.90 5.78 -7.35
CA ILE A 206 1.86 4.98 -6.69
C ILE A 206 0.52 5.41 -7.29
N GLU A 207 -0.16 4.49 -7.92
CA GLU A 207 -1.50 4.66 -8.48
C GLU A 207 -2.50 3.99 -7.54
N VAL A 208 -3.45 4.76 -7.00
CA VAL A 208 -4.52 4.26 -6.13
C VAL A 208 -5.82 4.29 -6.93
N LEU A 209 -6.24 3.11 -7.40
CA LEU A 209 -7.49 2.91 -8.10
C LEU A 209 -8.60 2.72 -7.07
N ARG A 210 -9.62 3.55 -7.13
CA ARG A 210 -10.75 3.54 -6.18
C ARG A 210 -11.98 2.89 -6.83
N GLY A 211 -12.70 2.07 -6.06
CA GLY A 211 -13.79 1.25 -6.57
C GLY A 211 -13.34 -0.06 -7.23
N PRO A 212 -14.26 -0.99 -7.49
CA PRO A 212 -13.96 -2.33 -7.96
C PRO A 212 -13.16 -2.36 -9.27
N GLN A 213 -12.12 -3.19 -9.31
CA GLN A 213 -11.22 -3.38 -10.46
C GLN A 213 -11.22 -4.82 -10.96
N GLY A 214 -12.35 -5.53 -10.80
CA GLY A 214 -12.45 -6.97 -11.04
C GLY A 214 -12.14 -7.43 -12.46
N ASN A 215 -12.34 -6.60 -13.47
CA ASN A 215 -12.11 -6.94 -14.87
C ASN A 215 -10.62 -7.05 -15.25
N LEU A 216 -9.77 -6.11 -14.89
CA LEU A 216 -8.34 -6.10 -15.26
C LEU A 216 -7.41 -6.63 -14.17
N PHE A 217 -7.72 -6.34 -12.90
CA PHE A 217 -6.92 -6.75 -11.77
C PHE A 217 -7.44 -8.06 -11.13
N GLY A 218 -8.70 -8.39 -11.36
CA GLY A 218 -9.30 -9.67 -10.96
C GLY A 218 -9.89 -9.68 -9.56
N LYS A 219 -10.03 -10.89 -9.01
CA LYS A 219 -10.50 -11.11 -7.64
C LYS A 219 -9.68 -10.30 -6.64
N ASN A 220 -10.22 -10.09 -5.45
CA ASN A 220 -9.51 -9.38 -4.37
C ASN A 220 -9.28 -7.90 -4.66
N THR A 221 -10.07 -7.30 -5.56
CA THR A 221 -10.06 -5.88 -5.88
C THR A 221 -11.45 -5.26 -5.80
N THR A 222 -12.28 -5.74 -4.87
CA THR A 222 -13.67 -5.30 -4.67
C THR A 222 -13.76 -3.86 -4.18
N ALA A 223 -12.73 -3.36 -3.52
CA ALA A 223 -12.65 -1.98 -3.04
C ALA A 223 -11.76 -1.09 -3.90
N GLY A 224 -10.82 -1.68 -4.62
CA GLY A 224 -9.84 -0.97 -5.42
C GLY A 224 -8.49 -1.69 -5.52
N ALA A 225 -7.48 -0.97 -6.01
CA ALA A 225 -6.12 -1.52 -6.12
C ALA A 225 -5.06 -0.44 -5.94
N PHE A 226 -3.92 -0.85 -5.37
CA PHE A 226 -2.65 -0.13 -5.43
C PHE A 226 -1.81 -0.71 -6.56
N ASN A 227 -1.34 0.14 -7.44
CA ASN A 227 -0.41 -0.21 -8.51
C ASN A 227 0.85 0.65 -8.37
N ILE A 228 1.90 0.05 -7.81
CA ILE A 228 3.16 0.72 -7.52
C ILE A 228 4.14 0.38 -8.64
N THR A 229 4.78 1.41 -9.17
CA THR A 229 5.83 1.26 -10.18
C THR A 229 7.14 1.76 -9.58
N SER A 230 8.19 0.93 -9.64
CA SER A 230 9.54 1.32 -9.24
C SER A 230 10.27 2.07 -10.35
N ARG A 231 11.30 2.85 -9.99
CA ARG A 231 12.13 3.56 -10.96
C ARG A 231 12.89 2.56 -11.82
N ALA A 232 12.77 2.71 -13.13
CA ALA A 232 13.43 1.83 -14.10
C ALA A 232 14.94 2.08 -14.16
N PRO A 233 15.74 1.10 -14.65
CA PRO A 233 17.16 1.30 -14.95
C PRO A 233 17.37 2.40 -16.01
N GLY A 234 18.27 3.34 -15.71
CA GLY A 234 18.65 4.45 -16.62
C GLY A 234 19.66 4.04 -17.68
N THR A 235 19.66 4.75 -18.79
CA THR A 235 20.66 4.59 -19.86
C THR A 235 21.91 5.45 -19.66
N THR A 236 21.87 6.34 -18.67
CA THR A 236 23.01 7.16 -18.21
C THR A 236 23.40 6.74 -16.80
N PRO A 237 24.70 6.72 -16.43
CA PRO A 237 25.10 6.48 -15.06
C PRO A 237 24.52 7.54 -14.13
N GLY A 238 24.03 7.10 -12.99
CA GLY A 238 23.46 7.97 -11.96
C GLY A 238 23.49 7.32 -10.59
N ALA A 239 23.60 8.13 -9.55
CA ALA A 239 23.53 7.70 -8.17
C ALA A 239 22.71 8.72 -7.37
N THR A 240 21.91 8.21 -6.43
CA THR A 240 21.21 9.04 -5.45
C THR A 240 21.50 8.54 -4.06
N PHE A 241 21.69 9.47 -3.13
CA PHE A 241 21.90 9.19 -1.71
C PHE A 241 21.00 10.12 -0.94
N GLU A 242 20.26 9.57 0.01
CA GLU A 242 19.44 10.33 0.95
C GLU A 242 19.73 9.82 2.35
N VAL A 243 20.01 10.72 3.27
CA VAL A 243 20.15 10.41 4.70
C VAL A 243 19.25 11.37 5.47
N SER A 244 18.43 10.80 6.32
CA SER A 244 17.53 11.53 7.20
C SER A 244 17.84 11.19 8.64
N TYR A 245 17.80 12.19 9.51
CA TYR A 245 17.99 12.05 10.95
C TYR A 245 16.89 12.81 11.68
N GLY A 246 16.37 12.25 12.77
CA GLY A 246 15.27 12.89 13.53
C GLY A 246 15.24 12.51 15.00
N ASN A 247 14.23 13.00 15.69
CA ASN A 247 14.00 12.66 17.09
C ASN A 247 13.69 11.14 17.25
N PHE A 248 13.71 10.65 18.48
CA PHE A 248 13.61 9.22 18.82
C PHE A 248 14.70 8.37 18.16
N GLY A 249 15.87 8.94 17.85
CA GLY A 249 16.94 8.21 17.16
C GLY A 249 16.55 7.75 15.75
N PHE A 250 15.64 8.48 15.07
CA PHE A 250 15.28 8.17 13.70
C PHE A 250 16.46 8.37 12.76
N ILE A 251 16.80 7.33 12.02
CA ILE A 251 17.78 7.36 10.94
C ILE A 251 17.17 6.61 9.76
N GLN A 252 17.20 7.24 8.59
CA GLN A 252 16.87 6.57 7.33
C GLN A 252 17.94 6.86 6.31
N ALA A 253 18.42 5.82 5.63
CA ALA A 253 19.35 5.91 4.52
C ALA A 253 18.72 5.25 3.30
N LYS A 254 18.70 5.96 2.18
CA LYS A 254 18.30 5.44 0.88
C LYS A 254 19.40 5.69 -0.12
N THR A 255 19.66 4.72 -0.97
CA THR A 255 20.61 4.89 -2.06
C THR A 255 20.16 4.12 -3.28
N SER A 256 20.44 4.66 -4.46
CA SER A 256 20.29 3.90 -5.68
C SER A 256 21.39 4.24 -6.69
N PHE A 257 21.78 3.23 -7.45
CA PHE A 257 22.74 3.31 -8.53
C PHE A 257 22.07 2.83 -9.81
N THR A 258 22.26 3.53 -10.88
CA THR A 258 21.70 3.13 -12.18
C THR A 258 22.69 3.42 -13.30
N GLY A 259 22.56 2.68 -14.41
CA GLY A 259 23.35 2.94 -15.59
C GLY A 259 23.44 1.76 -16.56
N PRO A 260 24.07 1.99 -17.70
CA PRO A 260 24.33 0.95 -18.69
C PRO A 260 25.41 -0.01 -18.20
N LEU A 261 25.17 -1.31 -18.34
CA LEU A 261 26.13 -2.39 -18.01
C LEU A 261 26.92 -2.83 -19.26
N THR A 262 26.52 -2.37 -20.43
CA THR A 262 27.20 -2.65 -21.71
C THR A 262 27.44 -1.36 -22.49
N LYS A 263 28.50 -1.31 -23.29
CA LYS A 263 28.85 -0.14 -24.13
C LYS A 263 27.73 0.26 -25.10
N ASN A 264 26.98 -0.70 -25.62
CA ASN A 264 25.87 -0.46 -26.54
C ASN A 264 24.56 -0.07 -25.81
N LYS A 265 24.59 0.11 -24.49
CA LYS A 265 23.46 0.49 -23.63
C LYS A 265 22.23 -0.42 -23.72
N LYS A 266 22.36 -1.61 -24.34
CA LYS A 266 21.25 -2.57 -24.45
C LYS A 266 20.92 -3.26 -23.14
N LEU A 267 21.89 -3.42 -22.25
CA LEU A 267 21.72 -3.92 -20.89
C LEU A 267 21.96 -2.78 -19.92
N THR A 268 20.94 -2.47 -19.11
CA THR A 268 21.00 -1.45 -18.06
C THR A 268 20.66 -2.09 -16.72
N GLY A 269 21.20 -1.54 -15.65
CA GLY A 269 20.96 -2.02 -14.29
C GLY A 269 20.56 -0.90 -13.35
N ARG A 270 19.84 -1.28 -12.30
CA ARG A 270 19.53 -0.43 -11.16
C ARG A 270 19.62 -1.23 -9.87
N LEU A 271 20.30 -0.67 -8.88
CA LEU A 271 20.47 -1.24 -7.57
C LEU A 271 19.98 -0.23 -6.54
N SER A 272 19.10 -0.63 -5.65
CA SER A 272 18.49 0.27 -4.69
C SER A 272 18.48 -0.35 -3.30
N PHE A 273 18.72 0.48 -2.30
CA PHE A 273 18.76 0.12 -0.89
C PHE A 273 17.94 1.14 -0.09
N SER A 274 17.24 0.67 0.94
CA SER A 274 16.57 1.49 1.94
C SER A 274 16.77 0.88 3.32
N GLY A 275 17.23 1.65 4.28
CA GLY A 275 17.33 1.25 5.68
C GLY A 275 16.66 2.31 6.56
N THR A 276 15.80 1.87 7.49
CA THR A 276 15.11 2.76 8.42
C THR A 276 15.24 2.22 9.84
N GLN A 277 15.66 3.05 10.76
CA GLN A 277 15.71 2.74 12.19
C GLN A 277 15.12 3.89 13.00
N ARG A 278 14.40 3.57 14.08
CA ARG A 278 13.90 4.51 15.07
C ARG A 278 13.70 3.80 16.39
N ASN A 279 14.02 4.43 17.51
CA ASN A 279 13.73 3.91 18.86
C ASN A 279 12.23 3.76 19.07
N GLY A 280 11.86 2.88 19.97
CA GLY A 280 10.45 2.62 20.33
C GLY A 280 9.76 3.85 20.90
N LEU A 281 8.43 3.92 20.70
CA LEU A 281 7.59 5.02 21.19
C LEU A 281 6.86 4.69 22.49
N LEU A 282 6.88 3.44 22.93
CA LEU A 282 6.29 2.98 24.19
C LEU A 282 7.41 2.55 25.13
N TYR A 283 7.35 3.00 26.39
CA TYR A 283 8.28 2.54 27.43
C TYR A 283 7.67 1.35 28.18
N ASN A 284 8.35 0.21 28.19
CA ASN A 284 7.93 -0.99 28.91
C ASN A 284 8.68 -1.06 30.25
N THR A 285 7.93 -0.98 31.35
CA THR A 285 8.46 -0.95 32.72
C THR A 285 9.06 -2.29 33.17
N ILE A 286 8.63 -3.41 32.59
CA ILE A 286 9.18 -4.76 32.90
C ILE A 286 10.52 -4.96 32.23
N SER A 287 10.60 -4.74 30.92
CA SER A 287 11.85 -4.91 30.16
C SER A 287 12.78 -3.71 30.28
N GLN A 288 12.33 -2.56 30.81
CA GLN A 288 13.05 -1.28 30.89
C GLN A 288 13.56 -0.80 29.53
N LYS A 289 12.78 -1.07 28.47
CA LYS A 289 13.10 -0.71 27.09
C LYS A 289 11.99 0.08 26.44
N HIS A 290 12.38 0.88 25.44
CA HIS A 290 11.43 1.45 24.50
C HIS A 290 11.12 0.43 23.41
N ILE A 291 9.85 0.09 23.24
CA ILE A 291 9.31 -0.84 22.24
C ILE A 291 8.42 -0.10 21.24
N ASN A 292 7.96 -0.76 20.18
CA ASN A 292 7.38 -0.15 18.98
C ASN A 292 8.41 0.71 18.22
N ASP A 293 9.59 0.16 18.06
CA ASP A 293 10.67 0.70 17.24
C ASP A 293 10.44 0.50 15.74
N LEU A 294 11.33 1.00 14.94
CA LEU A 294 11.47 0.66 13.51
C LEU A 294 12.86 0.05 13.29
N ASN A 295 12.91 -1.05 12.57
CA ASN A 295 14.13 -1.72 12.17
C ASN A 295 13.85 -2.43 10.83
N ASN A 296 14.01 -1.69 9.73
CA ASN A 296 13.61 -2.11 8.40
C ASN A 296 14.80 -2.02 7.44
N LEU A 297 14.98 -3.05 6.63
CA LEU A 297 15.94 -3.08 5.52
C LEU A 297 15.21 -3.49 4.24
N GLY A 298 15.48 -2.79 3.15
CA GLY A 298 14.97 -3.12 1.83
C GLY A 298 16.07 -3.07 0.79
N PHE A 299 16.11 -4.06 -0.06
CA PHE A 299 17.04 -4.16 -1.17
C PHE A 299 16.32 -4.53 -2.45
N ARG A 300 16.68 -3.91 -3.58
CA ARG A 300 16.08 -4.16 -4.87
C ARG A 300 17.11 -4.07 -5.98
N THR A 301 17.10 -5.02 -6.89
CA THR A 301 17.88 -5.02 -8.11
C THR A 301 17.00 -5.14 -9.33
N GLN A 302 17.34 -4.43 -10.37
CA GLN A 302 16.66 -4.51 -11.67
C GLN A 302 17.69 -4.59 -12.79
N LEU A 303 17.46 -5.50 -13.71
CA LEU A 303 18.23 -5.63 -14.95
C LEU A 303 17.25 -5.52 -16.12
N GLN A 304 17.53 -4.61 -17.04
CA GLN A 304 16.70 -4.42 -18.22
C GLN A 304 17.55 -4.64 -19.46
N TYR A 305 17.13 -5.61 -20.28
CA TYR A 305 17.78 -5.95 -21.54
C TYR A 305 16.87 -5.62 -22.71
N ARG A 306 17.38 -4.79 -23.65
CA ARG A 306 16.70 -4.39 -24.88
C ARG A 306 17.53 -4.83 -26.09
N PRO A 307 17.45 -6.10 -26.50
CA PRO A 307 18.21 -6.60 -27.64
C PRO A 307 17.81 -5.92 -28.93
N THR A 308 16.53 -5.58 -29.06
CA THR A 308 15.94 -4.87 -30.21
C THR A 308 14.98 -3.78 -29.73
N GLU A 309 14.49 -2.94 -30.62
CA GLU A 309 13.46 -1.92 -30.31
C GLU A 309 12.08 -2.55 -29.99
N LYS A 310 11.87 -3.81 -30.39
CA LYS A 310 10.61 -4.54 -30.19
C LYS A 310 10.60 -5.35 -28.91
N LEU A 311 11.76 -5.78 -28.43
CA LEU A 311 11.87 -6.69 -27.26
C LEU A 311 12.53 -6.01 -26.09
N LYS A 312 11.82 -5.99 -24.95
CA LYS A 312 12.32 -5.54 -23.65
C LYS A 312 12.12 -6.65 -22.65
N ILE A 313 13.19 -7.04 -21.98
CA ILE A 313 13.18 -8.04 -20.90
C ILE A 313 13.64 -7.34 -19.63
N THR A 314 12.85 -7.44 -18.56
CA THR A 314 13.17 -6.84 -17.27
C THR A 314 13.14 -7.92 -16.19
N PHE A 315 14.27 -8.15 -15.56
CA PHE A 315 14.38 -8.98 -14.36
C PHE A 315 14.42 -8.10 -13.13
N ILE A 316 13.64 -8.45 -12.10
CA ILE A 316 13.60 -7.75 -10.82
C ILE A 316 13.77 -8.78 -9.70
N GLY A 317 14.64 -8.48 -8.75
CA GLY A 317 14.78 -9.21 -7.50
C GLY A 317 14.74 -8.25 -6.33
N ASP A 318 14.01 -8.58 -5.27
CA ASP A 318 13.91 -7.76 -4.07
C ASP A 318 13.74 -8.59 -2.80
N ILE A 319 14.18 -7.99 -1.71
CA ILE A 319 13.97 -8.48 -0.35
C ILE A 319 13.75 -7.30 0.59
N THR A 320 12.81 -7.45 1.50
CA THR A 320 12.60 -6.54 2.63
C THR A 320 12.55 -7.37 3.90
N ASP A 321 13.27 -6.92 4.92
CA ASP A 321 13.36 -7.55 6.23
C ASP A 321 13.08 -6.51 7.31
N GLN A 322 12.06 -6.75 8.12
CA GLN A 322 11.65 -5.91 9.24
C GLN A 322 11.73 -6.72 10.52
N LYS A 323 12.40 -6.16 11.54
CA LYS A 323 12.60 -6.82 12.84
C LYS A 323 12.38 -5.84 14.00
N PRO A 324 11.21 -5.20 14.10
CA PRO A 324 10.92 -4.35 15.24
C PRO A 324 10.52 -5.15 16.49
N ASP A 325 10.82 -4.60 17.67
CA ASP A 325 10.19 -4.97 18.93
C ASP A 325 8.80 -4.30 19.01
N GLY A 326 7.93 -4.62 18.06
CA GLY A 326 6.68 -3.89 17.78
C GLY A 326 5.50 -4.83 17.76
N TYR A 327 4.55 -4.30 17.71
CA TYR A 327 3.26 -3.65 17.59
C TYR A 327 2.49 -3.70 18.93
N ALA A 328 3.12 -3.34 20.02
CA ALA A 328 2.51 -3.26 21.33
C ALA A 328 1.39 -2.20 21.36
N GLN A 329 0.33 -2.51 22.08
CA GLN A 329 -0.79 -1.62 22.36
C GLN A 329 -0.78 -1.18 23.82
N VAL A 330 -1.40 -0.04 24.11
CA VAL A 330 -1.57 0.46 25.48
C VAL A 330 -2.99 0.19 25.97
N VAL A 331 -3.19 -0.09 27.24
CA VAL A 331 -4.55 -0.13 27.83
C VAL A 331 -5.13 1.29 27.77
N ALA A 332 -6.24 1.45 27.06
CA ALA A 332 -6.88 2.76 26.81
C ALA A 332 -8.02 3.07 27.78
N GLY A 333 -8.59 2.06 28.42
CA GLY A 333 -9.66 2.25 29.39
C GLY A 333 -10.30 0.94 29.85
N VAL A 334 -11.22 1.08 30.79
CA VAL A 334 -11.99 -0.02 31.37
C VAL A 334 -13.47 0.35 31.37
N VAL A 335 -14.31 -0.57 30.93
CA VAL A 335 -15.76 -0.43 30.84
C VAL A 335 -16.43 -1.45 31.73
N LYS A 336 -17.48 -1.05 32.45
CA LYS A 336 -18.35 -2.01 33.13
C LYS A 336 -19.18 -2.75 32.08
N THR A 337 -19.04 -4.09 32.05
CA THR A 337 -19.79 -4.98 31.18
C THR A 337 -21.07 -5.49 31.89
N GLN A 338 -21.88 -6.28 31.19
CA GLN A 338 -23.05 -6.94 31.80
C GLN A 338 -22.70 -8.27 32.51
N ARG A 339 -21.43 -8.61 32.56
CA ARG A 339 -20.96 -9.78 33.32
C ARG A 339 -21.14 -9.59 34.85
N PRO A 340 -21.22 -10.66 35.63
CA PRO A 340 -21.17 -10.59 37.09
C PRO A 340 -19.95 -9.81 37.60
N GLU A 341 -20.08 -9.22 38.78
CA GLU A 341 -19.02 -8.35 39.37
C GLU A 341 -17.63 -9.02 39.40
N TYR A 342 -17.58 -10.30 39.82
CA TYR A 342 -16.32 -11.04 39.89
C TYR A 342 -15.63 -11.22 38.49
N ARG A 343 -16.32 -10.92 37.40
CA ARG A 343 -15.83 -10.99 36.05
C ARG A 343 -15.49 -9.63 35.45
N GLN A 344 -15.66 -8.55 36.21
CA GLN A 344 -15.26 -7.22 35.77
C GLN A 344 -13.74 -7.07 35.88
N PHE A 345 -13.10 -6.36 34.95
CA PHE A 345 -11.64 -6.19 34.93
C PHE A 345 -11.11 -5.63 36.26
N ASN A 346 -11.77 -4.61 36.81
CA ASN A 346 -11.32 -4.02 38.08
C ASN A 346 -11.39 -5.01 39.28
N ALA A 347 -12.38 -5.89 39.33
CA ALA A 347 -12.46 -6.94 40.34
C ALA A 347 -11.36 -8.01 40.12
N ILE A 348 -11.09 -8.34 38.86
CA ILE A 348 -10.05 -9.32 38.52
C ILE A 348 -8.68 -8.81 38.97
N ILE A 349 -8.32 -7.59 38.62
CA ILE A 349 -6.99 -7.03 38.95
C ILE A 349 -6.83 -6.78 40.44
N ALA A 350 -7.92 -6.44 41.14
CA ALA A 350 -7.90 -6.32 42.58
C ALA A 350 -7.59 -7.67 43.27
N ASP A 351 -8.25 -8.77 42.86
CA ASP A 351 -8.00 -10.13 43.38
C ASP A 351 -6.56 -10.61 43.07
N LEU A 352 -5.98 -10.17 41.93
CA LEU A 352 -4.61 -10.51 41.52
C LEU A 352 -3.56 -9.54 42.07
N ASN A 353 -3.98 -8.55 42.90
CA ASN A 353 -3.13 -7.49 43.44
C ASN A 353 -2.29 -6.78 42.35
N TYR A 354 -2.91 -6.52 41.19
CA TYR A 354 -2.28 -5.86 40.05
C TYR A 354 -2.84 -4.44 39.88
N ARG A 355 -1.99 -3.54 39.41
CA ARG A 355 -2.35 -2.17 39.01
C ARG A 355 -1.77 -1.84 37.64
N LEU A 356 -2.57 -1.19 36.82
CA LEU A 356 -2.10 -0.65 35.54
C LEU A 356 -0.96 0.36 35.79
N PRO A 357 0.07 0.39 34.95
CA PRO A 357 1.22 1.28 35.12
C PRO A 357 0.85 2.77 34.93
N THR A 358 -0.20 3.05 34.20
CA THR A 358 -0.78 4.39 34.01
C THR A 358 -2.28 4.31 33.74
N SER A 359 -3.00 5.41 34.03
CA SER A 359 -4.41 5.58 33.66
C SER A 359 -4.59 6.40 32.38
N ASN A 360 -3.50 7.03 31.87
CA ASN A 360 -3.53 7.85 30.67
C ASN A 360 -2.74 7.14 29.55
N PRO A 361 -3.38 6.62 28.51
CA PRO A 361 -2.69 5.89 27.43
C PRO A 361 -1.63 6.73 26.71
N PHE A 362 -1.75 8.06 26.72
CA PHE A 362 -0.79 8.96 26.09
C PHE A 362 0.49 9.21 26.89
N ASP A 363 0.60 8.67 28.11
CA ASP A 363 1.90 8.57 28.82
C ASP A 363 2.85 7.60 28.13
N ARG A 364 2.31 6.72 27.23
CA ARG A 364 3.08 5.75 26.44
C ARG A 364 3.87 4.77 27.30
N ILE A 365 3.32 4.39 28.44
CA ILE A 365 3.89 3.44 29.40
C ILE A 365 3.09 2.14 29.37
N VAL A 366 3.77 1.02 29.29
CA VAL A 366 3.22 -0.33 29.34
C VAL A 366 4.05 -1.20 30.28
N ASP A 367 3.52 -2.35 30.67
CA ASP A 367 4.18 -3.32 31.54
C ASP A 367 4.06 -4.75 31.00
N HIS A 368 4.12 -4.88 29.68
CA HIS A 368 4.03 -6.18 29.01
C HIS A 368 5.12 -7.13 29.47
N ASN A 369 4.74 -8.34 29.84
CA ASN A 369 5.65 -9.36 30.37
C ASN A 369 6.12 -10.37 29.32
N THR A 370 5.48 -10.44 28.14
CA THR A 370 5.93 -11.22 27.01
C THR A 370 6.78 -10.34 26.07
N PRO A 371 8.02 -10.72 25.76
CA PRO A 371 8.86 -9.95 24.83
C PRO A 371 8.22 -9.85 23.45
N TRP A 372 8.15 -8.63 22.92
CA TRP A 372 7.66 -8.37 21.58
C TRP A 372 8.71 -8.74 20.53
N ARG A 373 8.26 -9.38 19.46
CA ARG A 373 9.04 -9.65 18.25
C ARG A 373 8.11 -9.63 17.05
N SER A 374 8.55 -9.05 15.95
CA SER A 374 7.74 -8.94 14.74
C SER A 374 8.60 -9.08 13.50
N GLY A 375 9.21 -10.27 13.34
CA GLY A 375 9.97 -10.61 12.15
C GLY A 375 9.06 -10.71 10.93
N ASN A 376 9.21 -9.77 9.97
CA ASN A 376 8.43 -9.70 8.75
C ASN A 376 9.36 -9.63 7.55
N GLN A 377 9.55 -10.76 6.85
CA GLN A 377 10.42 -10.85 5.70
C GLN A 377 9.61 -11.17 4.46
N LEU A 378 9.81 -10.38 3.41
CA LEU A 378 9.14 -10.54 2.14
C LEU A 378 10.12 -10.31 0.99
N GLY A 379 10.06 -11.15 -0.03
CA GLY A 379 10.98 -11.04 -1.16
C GLY A 379 10.56 -11.92 -2.33
N GLY A 380 11.40 -11.90 -3.38
CA GLY A 380 11.23 -12.76 -4.54
C GLY A 380 11.80 -12.18 -5.82
N THR A 381 11.40 -12.75 -6.92
CA THR A 381 11.86 -12.37 -8.25
C THR A 381 10.71 -12.27 -9.24
N SER A 382 10.89 -11.45 -10.27
CA SER A 382 9.99 -11.39 -11.41
C SER A 382 10.74 -11.19 -12.72
N LEU A 383 10.16 -11.71 -13.79
CA LEU A 383 10.62 -11.57 -15.16
C LEU A 383 9.47 -11.00 -16.00
N ASN A 384 9.67 -9.81 -16.54
CA ASN A 384 8.75 -9.16 -17.45
C ASN A 384 9.34 -9.19 -18.87
N VAL A 385 8.59 -9.68 -19.83
CA VAL A 385 8.95 -9.71 -21.25
C VAL A 385 7.89 -8.95 -22.01
N ASP A 386 8.27 -7.79 -22.58
CA ASP A 386 7.43 -6.98 -23.45
C ASP A 386 7.88 -7.14 -24.89
N TYR A 387 6.99 -7.57 -25.76
CA TYR A 387 7.24 -7.72 -27.20
C TYR A 387 6.22 -6.93 -28.03
N LYS A 388 6.70 -5.97 -28.82
CA LYS A 388 5.84 -5.17 -29.68
C LYS A 388 5.36 -5.97 -30.89
N ILE A 389 4.04 -6.08 -31.06
CA ILE A 389 3.35 -6.75 -32.18
C ILE A 389 2.37 -5.77 -32.80
N GLY A 390 2.64 -5.35 -34.03
CA GLY A 390 1.83 -4.32 -34.70
C GLY A 390 1.80 -3.01 -33.90
N SER A 391 0.60 -2.51 -33.62
CA SER A 391 0.35 -1.33 -32.77
C SER A 391 0.36 -1.63 -31.27
N GLY A 392 0.41 -2.91 -30.88
CA GLY A 392 0.29 -3.34 -29.50
C GLY A 392 1.54 -3.96 -28.91
N THR A 393 1.42 -4.39 -27.68
CA THR A 393 2.46 -5.07 -26.90
C THR A 393 1.92 -6.34 -26.28
N LEU A 394 2.58 -7.45 -26.53
CA LEU A 394 2.43 -8.69 -25.79
C LEU A 394 3.36 -8.63 -24.57
N THR A 395 2.78 -8.72 -23.37
CA THR A 395 3.54 -8.75 -22.11
C THR A 395 3.35 -10.10 -21.45
N SER A 396 4.47 -10.70 -21.02
CA SER A 396 4.48 -11.86 -20.12
C SER A 396 5.14 -11.45 -18.82
N THR A 397 4.45 -11.67 -17.69
CA THR A 397 4.95 -11.40 -16.34
C THR A 397 4.93 -12.71 -15.55
N THR A 398 6.11 -13.22 -15.23
CA THR A 398 6.29 -14.40 -14.38
C THR A 398 6.88 -13.96 -13.06
N ALA A 399 6.35 -14.38 -11.93
CA ALA A 399 6.89 -14.01 -10.63
C ALA A 399 6.78 -15.13 -9.61
N TRP A 400 7.80 -15.19 -8.75
CA TRP A 400 7.80 -15.98 -7.52
C TRP A 400 8.00 -15.04 -6.34
N ARG A 401 7.16 -15.17 -5.29
CA ARG A 401 7.18 -14.36 -4.07
C ARG A 401 7.12 -15.22 -2.85
N TYR A 402 7.79 -14.82 -1.76
CA TYR A 402 7.65 -15.44 -0.45
C TYR A 402 7.39 -14.41 0.63
N TRP A 403 6.79 -14.85 1.73
CA TRP A 403 6.58 -14.10 2.95
C TRP A 403 6.76 -15.01 4.16
N ASN A 404 7.56 -14.55 5.13
CA ASN A 404 7.78 -15.21 6.40
C ASN A 404 7.40 -14.23 7.53
N TRP A 405 6.59 -14.70 8.44
CA TRP A 405 6.15 -13.97 9.62
C TRP A 405 6.55 -14.73 10.88
N ASP A 406 7.33 -14.07 11.79
CA ASP A 406 7.82 -14.61 13.05
C ASP A 406 7.50 -13.67 14.20
N PRO A 407 6.31 -13.78 14.83
CA PRO A 407 5.88 -12.92 15.90
C PRO A 407 6.17 -13.49 17.30
N SER A 408 6.21 -12.57 18.26
CA SER A 408 5.93 -12.84 19.69
C SER A 408 5.11 -11.67 20.23
N ASN A 409 3.92 -11.93 20.74
CA ASN A 409 2.98 -10.89 21.12
C ASN A 409 2.56 -11.08 22.59
N ASP A 410 2.45 -9.97 23.31
CA ASP A 410 1.71 -9.89 24.56
C ASP A 410 0.24 -9.57 24.24
N ARG A 411 -0.65 -10.52 24.47
CA ARG A 411 -2.05 -10.41 24.02
C ARG A 411 -3.03 -9.98 25.09
N ASP A 412 -2.65 -10.01 26.35
CA ASP A 412 -3.47 -9.47 27.43
C ASP A 412 -3.15 -8.00 27.74
N PHE A 413 -2.05 -7.46 27.16
CA PHE A 413 -1.60 -6.06 27.25
C PHE A 413 -1.25 -5.61 28.66
N THR A 414 -0.90 -6.54 29.56
CA THR A 414 -0.61 -6.29 30.96
C THR A 414 0.55 -7.15 31.48
N ALA A 415 1.07 -6.84 32.67
CA ALA A 415 2.05 -7.69 33.36
C ALA A 415 1.44 -8.94 33.97
N LEU A 416 0.13 -9.17 33.81
CA LEU A 416 -0.51 -10.36 34.35
C LEU A 416 -0.10 -11.60 33.53
N PRO A 417 0.21 -12.72 34.15
CA PRO A 417 0.52 -13.97 33.46
C PRO A 417 -0.78 -14.65 32.97
N VAL A 418 -1.54 -14.00 32.10
CA VAL A 418 -2.78 -14.54 31.51
C VAL A 418 -2.44 -15.34 30.25
N LEU A 419 -1.76 -14.75 29.30
CA LEU A 419 -1.25 -15.42 28.10
C LEU A 419 0.26 -15.24 28.05
N THR A 420 1.00 -16.27 28.44
CA THR A 420 2.47 -16.22 28.53
C THR A 420 3.17 -16.38 27.19
N LEU A 421 2.46 -16.92 26.18
CA LEU A 421 2.98 -17.11 24.85
C LEU A 421 1.86 -16.93 23.81
N SER A 422 2.12 -16.13 22.79
CA SER A 422 1.26 -15.99 21.62
C SER A 422 2.11 -15.73 20.38
N GLN A 423 2.32 -16.78 19.58
CA GLN A 423 3.17 -16.77 18.39
C GLN A 423 2.43 -17.44 17.22
N ALA A 424 2.00 -16.66 16.26
CA ALA A 424 1.31 -17.14 15.06
C ALA A 424 2.25 -17.02 13.84
N THR A 425 3.24 -17.90 13.77
CA THR A 425 4.17 -17.97 12.65
C THR A 425 3.46 -18.31 11.36
N SER A 426 3.85 -17.70 10.26
CA SER A 426 3.30 -17.99 8.94
C SER A 426 4.38 -17.97 7.88
N LYS A 427 4.34 -18.93 6.96
CA LYS A 427 5.15 -18.95 5.75
C LYS A 427 4.26 -19.04 4.53
N HIS A 428 4.51 -18.20 3.56
CA HIS A 428 3.77 -18.16 2.32
C HIS A 428 4.71 -18.16 1.13
N GLN A 429 4.35 -18.91 0.10
CA GLN A 429 4.96 -18.87 -1.22
C GLN A 429 3.88 -18.68 -2.28
N GLN A 430 4.25 -17.98 -3.33
CA GLN A 430 3.35 -17.64 -4.42
C GLN A 430 4.11 -17.69 -5.74
N PHE A 431 3.49 -18.30 -6.73
CA PHE A 431 3.88 -18.22 -8.13
C PHE A 431 2.76 -17.57 -8.94
N THR A 432 3.10 -16.65 -9.84
CA THR A 432 2.12 -16.02 -10.74
C THR A 432 2.65 -15.95 -12.17
N GLN A 433 1.73 -16.13 -13.12
CA GLN A 433 1.96 -15.96 -14.54
C GLN A 433 0.83 -15.12 -15.13
N GLU A 434 1.15 -13.99 -15.74
CA GLU A 434 0.22 -13.19 -16.54
C GLU A 434 0.75 -13.10 -17.97
N ILE A 435 -0.11 -13.36 -18.95
CA ILE A 435 0.15 -13.11 -20.36
C ILE A 435 -0.97 -12.22 -20.87
N ARG A 436 -0.62 -11.06 -21.45
CA ARG A 436 -1.61 -10.13 -21.99
C ARG A 436 -1.14 -9.46 -23.27
N TYR A 437 -2.07 -9.15 -24.13
CA TYR A 437 -1.88 -8.27 -25.26
C TYR A 437 -2.66 -6.98 -25.04
N ALA A 438 -2.01 -5.84 -25.22
CA ALA A 438 -2.60 -4.51 -25.14
C ALA A 438 -2.28 -3.74 -26.42
N GLY A 439 -3.30 -3.27 -27.15
CA GLY A 439 -3.10 -2.57 -28.42
C GLY A 439 -4.39 -2.19 -29.12
N ASP A 440 -4.23 -1.74 -30.37
CA ASP A 440 -5.35 -1.37 -31.23
C ASP A 440 -5.77 -2.59 -32.05
N PHE A 441 -7.03 -2.96 -31.98
CA PHE A 441 -7.65 -4.01 -32.80
C PHE A 441 -8.21 -3.44 -34.11
N SER A 442 -8.57 -2.15 -34.11
CA SER A 442 -8.94 -1.38 -35.29
C SER A 442 -8.73 0.13 -35.03
N GLN A 443 -9.03 0.99 -36.03
CA GLN A 443 -8.97 2.45 -35.84
C GLN A 443 -9.87 3.00 -34.72
N LYS A 444 -10.98 2.30 -34.41
CA LYS A 444 -11.97 2.70 -33.39
C LYS A 444 -12.02 1.77 -32.19
N LEU A 445 -11.24 0.71 -32.19
CA LEU A 445 -11.30 -0.31 -31.16
C LEU A 445 -9.88 -0.63 -30.65
N ASN A 446 -9.64 -0.33 -29.42
CA ASN A 446 -8.44 -0.74 -28.69
C ASN A 446 -8.80 -1.50 -27.41
N GLY A 447 -7.82 -2.10 -26.78
CA GLY A 447 -8.10 -2.81 -25.52
C GLY A 447 -6.97 -3.68 -25.03
N VAL A 448 -7.33 -4.51 -24.05
CA VAL A 448 -6.45 -5.47 -23.40
C VAL A 448 -7.18 -6.80 -23.33
N ILE A 449 -6.49 -7.89 -23.67
CA ILE A 449 -6.95 -9.26 -23.42
C ILE A 449 -5.81 -10.03 -22.77
N GLY A 450 -6.12 -11.00 -21.89
CA GLY A 450 -5.08 -11.75 -21.22
C GLY A 450 -5.57 -12.94 -20.42
N ALA A 451 -4.58 -13.69 -19.93
CA ALA A 451 -4.77 -14.83 -19.03
C ALA A 451 -3.88 -14.66 -17.80
N PHE A 452 -4.35 -15.14 -16.67
CA PHE A 452 -3.65 -15.06 -15.39
C PHE A 452 -3.75 -16.39 -14.65
N LEU A 453 -2.64 -16.81 -14.06
CA LEU A 453 -2.53 -17.97 -13.18
C LEU A 453 -1.87 -17.56 -11.88
N ILE A 454 -2.31 -18.17 -10.79
CA ILE A 454 -1.71 -18.03 -9.46
C ILE A 454 -1.75 -19.36 -8.73
N ASP A 455 -0.64 -19.70 -8.10
CA ASP A 455 -0.51 -20.83 -7.18
C ASP A 455 0.08 -20.33 -5.86
N GLN A 456 -0.51 -20.69 -4.73
CA GLN A 456 -0.09 -20.24 -3.40
C GLN A 456 -0.09 -21.40 -2.40
N ASP A 457 0.91 -21.40 -1.53
CA ASP A 457 1.00 -22.26 -0.35
C ASP A 457 1.24 -21.40 0.88
N LEU A 458 0.27 -21.37 1.78
CA LEU A 458 0.34 -20.68 3.07
C LEU A 458 0.25 -21.71 4.19
N LYS A 459 1.21 -21.69 5.09
CA LYS A 459 1.25 -22.61 6.23
C LYS A 459 1.73 -21.96 7.50
N THR A 460 1.28 -22.47 8.64
CA THR A 460 1.93 -22.21 9.94
C THR A 460 3.20 -23.08 10.01
N ASP A 461 4.34 -22.46 10.37
CA ASP A 461 5.62 -23.17 10.41
C ASP A 461 6.58 -22.51 11.42
N PRO A 462 6.93 -23.14 12.57
CA PRO A 462 6.55 -24.51 12.90
C PRO A 462 5.11 -24.65 13.41
N TYR A 463 4.54 -23.71 14.14
CA TYR A 463 3.18 -23.74 14.66
C TYR A 463 2.64 -22.33 14.88
N HIS A 464 1.32 -22.21 14.96
CA HIS A 464 0.68 -21.19 15.75
C HIS A 464 0.54 -21.75 17.19
N ILE A 465 1.11 -21.04 18.18
CA ILE A 465 1.12 -21.46 19.58
C ILE A 465 0.51 -20.35 20.45
N GLU A 466 -0.36 -20.77 21.36
CA GLU A 466 -0.84 -19.93 22.49
C GLU A 466 -0.71 -20.74 23.78
N GLU A 467 -0.28 -20.07 24.85
CA GLU A 467 -0.11 -20.71 26.15
C GLU A 467 -0.64 -19.81 27.26
N SER A 468 -1.41 -20.38 28.15
CA SER A 468 -1.98 -19.74 29.32
C SER A 468 -0.99 -19.69 30.46
N GLY A 469 -1.01 -18.64 31.23
CA GLY A 469 -0.29 -18.52 32.48
C GLY A 469 -1.17 -18.75 33.69
N SER A 470 -0.56 -18.58 34.89
CA SER A 470 -1.19 -18.83 36.19
C SER A 470 -2.40 -17.93 36.46
N ALA A 471 -2.57 -16.78 35.84
CA ALA A 471 -3.73 -15.89 35.98
C ALA A 471 -4.89 -16.22 35.04
N GLN A 472 -4.72 -17.13 34.07
CA GLN A 472 -5.74 -17.44 33.06
C GLN A 472 -7.07 -17.89 33.69
N TRP A 473 -7.05 -18.67 34.79
CA TRP A 473 -8.27 -19.12 35.44
C TRP A 473 -9.19 -17.95 35.81
N ARG A 474 -8.62 -16.82 36.23
CA ARG A 474 -9.37 -15.64 36.66
C ARG A 474 -10.11 -14.95 35.54
N PHE A 475 -9.49 -14.88 34.40
CA PHE A 475 -10.08 -14.33 33.16
C PHE A 475 -11.07 -15.30 32.52
N SER A 476 -10.86 -16.60 32.64
CA SER A 476 -11.74 -17.64 32.09
C SER A 476 -12.92 -18.01 32.97
N GLN A 477 -12.84 -17.71 34.29
CA GLN A 477 -13.85 -18.08 35.25
C GLN A 477 -15.27 -17.70 34.83
N SER A 478 -16.13 -18.68 34.56
CA SER A 478 -17.51 -18.48 34.11
C SER A 478 -18.55 -18.67 35.20
N THR A 479 -18.17 -19.35 36.31
CA THR A 479 -19.00 -19.61 37.45
C THR A 479 -18.23 -19.30 38.74
N SER A 480 -18.92 -19.25 39.88
CA SER A 480 -18.31 -19.07 41.19
C SER A 480 -17.67 -20.35 41.76
N SER A 481 -17.62 -21.44 40.99
CA SER A 481 -17.03 -22.70 41.42
C SER A 481 -15.55 -22.58 41.79
N ASN A 482 -15.15 -23.18 42.90
CA ASN A 482 -13.75 -23.25 43.30
C ASN A 482 -12.89 -24.15 42.41
N LEU A 483 -13.49 -24.98 41.56
CA LEU A 483 -12.76 -25.79 40.58
C LEU A 483 -11.89 -24.95 39.65
N TRP A 484 -12.32 -23.71 39.35
CA TRP A 484 -11.50 -22.77 38.55
C TRP A 484 -10.16 -22.42 39.21
N LYS A 485 -10.09 -22.48 40.53
CA LYS A 485 -8.89 -22.16 41.33
C LYS A 485 -7.96 -23.37 41.53
N THR A 486 -8.26 -24.52 40.89
CA THR A 486 -7.41 -25.71 40.99
C THR A 486 -5.98 -25.37 40.53
N PRO A 487 -4.96 -25.54 41.38
CA PRO A 487 -3.58 -25.17 41.08
C PRO A 487 -3.06 -25.86 39.81
N GLY A 488 -2.40 -25.13 38.98
CA GLY A 488 -1.81 -25.63 37.71
C GLY A 488 -2.84 -25.99 36.62
N LEU A 489 -4.15 -25.81 36.84
CA LEU A 489 -5.18 -26.23 35.88
C LEU A 489 -4.90 -25.64 34.47
N PHE A 490 -4.62 -24.33 34.42
CA PHE A 490 -4.36 -23.61 33.16
C PHE A 490 -2.91 -23.17 33.00
N ASP A 491 -2.08 -23.20 34.01
CA ASP A 491 -0.70 -22.75 33.94
C ASP A 491 0.10 -23.66 33.01
N GLY A 492 0.65 -23.07 31.93
CA GLY A 492 1.26 -23.80 30.82
C GLY A 492 0.27 -24.61 29.96
N TYR A 493 -1.05 -24.42 30.12
CA TYR A 493 -2.04 -25.01 29.20
C TYR A 493 -2.16 -24.22 27.93
N GLY A 494 -1.93 -24.88 26.80
CA GLY A 494 -1.87 -24.19 25.52
C GLY A 494 -2.36 -25.01 24.34
N ILE A 495 -2.25 -24.40 23.19
CA ILE A 495 -2.53 -25.02 21.89
C ILE A 495 -1.33 -24.90 20.96
N ARG A 496 -1.15 -25.91 20.12
CA ARG A 496 -0.32 -25.90 18.93
C ARG A 496 -1.20 -26.15 17.73
N THR A 497 -1.17 -25.23 16.77
CA THR A 497 -1.96 -25.36 15.55
C THR A 497 -1.05 -25.43 14.34
N ASN A 498 -1.20 -26.50 13.56
CA ASN A 498 -0.70 -26.59 12.20
C ASN A 498 -1.84 -26.31 11.25
N SER A 499 -1.64 -25.45 10.28
CA SER A 499 -2.59 -25.23 9.21
C SER A 499 -1.87 -25.02 7.88
N ARG A 500 -2.48 -25.50 6.82
CA ARG A 500 -2.03 -25.28 5.45
C ARG A 500 -3.20 -24.90 4.58
N LEU A 501 -3.03 -23.84 3.80
CA LEU A 501 -3.96 -23.40 2.78
C LEU A 501 -3.25 -23.33 1.45
N GLN A 502 -3.63 -24.21 0.54
CA GLN A 502 -3.20 -24.17 -0.86
C GLN A 502 -4.29 -23.51 -1.69
N THR A 503 -3.91 -22.59 -2.55
CA THR A 503 -4.84 -21.85 -3.41
C THR A 503 -4.32 -21.86 -4.84
N PHE A 504 -5.12 -22.38 -5.76
CA PHE A 504 -4.90 -22.26 -7.20
C PHE A 504 -5.97 -21.36 -7.80
N GLY A 505 -5.57 -20.47 -8.70
CA GLY A 505 -6.50 -19.60 -9.43
C GLY A 505 -6.09 -19.45 -10.88
N ALA A 506 -7.09 -19.43 -11.76
CA ALA A 506 -6.91 -19.18 -13.20
C ALA A 506 -7.96 -18.18 -13.68
N ALA A 507 -7.61 -17.33 -14.64
CA ALA A 507 -8.55 -16.39 -15.20
C ALA A 507 -8.25 -16.04 -16.64
N LEU A 508 -9.33 -15.77 -17.39
CA LEU A 508 -9.30 -15.11 -18.70
C LEU A 508 -9.99 -13.76 -18.57
N PHE A 509 -9.39 -12.71 -19.12
CA PHE A 509 -9.92 -11.36 -18.97
C PHE A 509 -9.74 -10.51 -20.23
N GLY A 510 -10.59 -9.50 -20.36
CA GLY A 510 -10.45 -8.49 -21.38
C GLY A 510 -11.25 -7.23 -21.07
N GLN A 511 -10.77 -6.12 -21.59
CA GLN A 511 -11.46 -4.84 -21.62
C GLN A 511 -11.20 -4.18 -22.98
N LEU A 512 -12.27 -3.78 -23.61
CA LEU A 512 -12.23 -3.05 -24.88
C LEU A 512 -12.54 -1.57 -24.65
N GLU A 513 -12.05 -0.72 -25.51
CA GLU A 513 -12.44 0.68 -25.63
C GLU A 513 -12.85 0.94 -27.06
N TRP A 514 -14.15 1.14 -27.25
CA TRP A 514 -14.73 1.45 -28.54
C TRP A 514 -15.02 2.95 -28.65
N ALA A 515 -14.35 3.62 -29.58
CA ALA A 515 -14.63 5.00 -29.94
C ALA A 515 -15.85 5.04 -30.87
N VAL A 516 -17.06 5.22 -30.29
CA VAL A 516 -18.32 5.37 -31.05
C VAL A 516 -18.27 6.67 -31.88
N SER A 517 -17.70 7.73 -31.29
CA SER A 517 -17.35 8.98 -31.92
C SER A 517 -16.02 9.53 -31.35
N ASP A 518 -15.56 10.66 -31.86
CA ASP A 518 -14.32 11.32 -31.36
C ASP A 518 -14.44 11.71 -29.86
N ARG A 519 -15.63 11.81 -29.33
CA ARG A 519 -15.88 12.25 -27.94
C ARG A 519 -16.56 11.19 -27.07
N PHE A 520 -17.24 10.22 -27.65
CA PHE A 520 -18.00 9.23 -26.90
C PHE A 520 -17.37 7.84 -27.03
N PHE A 521 -17.11 7.23 -25.87
CA PHE A 521 -16.43 5.93 -25.75
C PHE A 521 -17.28 4.98 -24.91
N VAL A 522 -17.30 3.72 -25.33
CA VAL A 522 -17.94 2.61 -24.63
C VAL A 522 -16.87 1.57 -24.29
N MET A 523 -16.80 1.20 -23.01
CA MET A 523 -15.71 0.33 -22.50
C MET A 523 -16.30 -0.88 -21.74
N PRO A 524 -16.67 -1.96 -22.43
CA PRO A 524 -17.01 -3.20 -21.79
C PRO A 524 -15.76 -3.93 -21.29
N GLY A 525 -15.87 -4.56 -20.14
CA GLY A 525 -14.83 -5.43 -19.58
C GLY A 525 -15.44 -6.66 -18.95
N VAL A 526 -14.79 -7.81 -19.08
CA VAL A 526 -15.22 -9.08 -18.51
C VAL A 526 -14.01 -9.90 -18.07
N ARG A 527 -14.20 -10.66 -17.00
CA ARG A 527 -13.24 -11.64 -16.52
C ARG A 527 -13.98 -12.88 -16.01
N PHE A 528 -13.53 -14.01 -16.48
CA PHE A 528 -13.90 -15.32 -15.96
C PHE A 528 -12.81 -15.81 -15.03
N ASN A 529 -13.18 -16.30 -13.85
CA ASN A 529 -12.26 -16.78 -12.84
C ASN A 529 -12.63 -18.19 -12.41
N TYR A 530 -11.62 -19.00 -12.18
CA TYR A 530 -11.68 -20.30 -11.51
C TYR A 530 -10.78 -20.24 -10.28
N ASP A 531 -11.30 -20.68 -9.14
CA ASP A 531 -10.62 -20.70 -7.86
C ASP A 531 -10.78 -22.05 -7.17
N LYS A 532 -9.67 -22.58 -6.67
CA LYS A 532 -9.62 -23.79 -5.85
C LYS A 532 -8.85 -23.52 -4.57
N LYS A 533 -9.38 -23.97 -3.43
CA LYS A 533 -8.72 -23.89 -2.12
C LYS A 533 -8.77 -25.26 -1.44
N ASP A 534 -7.62 -25.75 -1.03
CA ASP A 534 -7.46 -26.96 -0.22
C ASP A 534 -6.92 -26.56 1.15
N VAL A 535 -7.57 -27.03 2.22
CA VAL A 535 -7.29 -26.65 3.61
C VAL A 535 -7.08 -27.90 4.45
N GLU A 536 -6.04 -27.84 5.27
CA GLU A 536 -5.79 -28.77 6.36
C GLU A 536 -5.57 -27.96 7.64
N PHE A 537 -6.25 -28.35 8.72
CA PHE A 537 -6.16 -27.69 10.03
C PHE A 537 -6.08 -28.75 11.12
N ASP A 538 -5.02 -28.71 11.93
CA ASP A 538 -4.80 -29.60 13.09
C ASP A 538 -4.35 -28.78 14.29
N ARG A 539 -5.19 -28.74 15.33
CA ARG A 539 -4.93 -28.10 16.61
C ARG A 539 -4.91 -29.13 17.70
N LYS A 540 -3.84 -29.14 18.49
CA LYS A 540 -3.69 -30.00 19.67
C LYS A 540 -3.51 -29.12 20.92
N THR A 541 -4.18 -29.53 21.99
CA THR A 541 -3.96 -28.98 23.32
C THR A 541 -2.77 -29.67 24.00
N TYR A 542 -2.09 -28.93 24.88
CA TYR A 542 -0.96 -29.48 25.66
C TYR A 542 -0.86 -28.78 27.00
N GLY A 543 -0.09 -29.35 27.92
CA GLY A 543 0.26 -28.73 29.23
C GLY A 543 -0.90 -28.60 30.22
N GLY A 544 -0.72 -27.72 31.22
CA GLY A 544 -1.59 -27.57 32.34
C GLY A 544 -1.66 -28.82 33.23
N LEU A 545 -2.52 -28.79 34.23
CA LEU A 545 -2.73 -29.94 35.11
C LEU A 545 -3.16 -31.19 34.33
N GLN A 546 -2.41 -32.26 34.47
CA GLN A 546 -2.78 -33.57 33.96
C GLN A 546 -3.81 -34.21 34.90
N THR A 547 -5.01 -34.47 34.40
CA THR A 547 -6.12 -34.97 35.18
C THR A 547 -7.05 -35.84 34.36
N THR A 548 -7.71 -36.77 35.00
CA THR A 548 -8.82 -37.58 34.46
C THR A 548 -10.18 -37.12 34.99
N ASP A 549 -10.21 -36.12 35.88
CA ASP A 549 -11.46 -35.58 36.43
C ASP A 549 -12.29 -34.93 35.31
N PRO A 550 -13.50 -35.44 35.03
CA PRO A 550 -14.34 -34.91 33.96
C PRO A 550 -14.71 -33.43 34.14
N ALA A 551 -14.87 -32.96 35.40
CA ALA A 551 -15.22 -31.57 35.66
C ALA A 551 -14.06 -30.63 35.34
N LEU A 552 -12.82 -30.98 35.70
CA LEU A 552 -11.62 -30.21 35.36
C LEU A 552 -11.34 -30.25 33.87
N LEU A 553 -11.52 -31.38 33.20
CA LEU A 553 -11.40 -31.52 31.75
C LEU A 553 -12.44 -30.64 31.03
N ALA A 554 -13.67 -30.54 31.55
CA ALA A 554 -14.69 -29.64 31.00
C ALA A 554 -14.25 -28.16 31.08
N LEU A 555 -13.65 -27.73 32.20
CA LEU A 555 -13.11 -26.38 32.33
C LEU A 555 -11.96 -26.13 31.36
N LYS A 556 -11.03 -27.06 31.16
CA LYS A 556 -9.94 -26.94 30.17
C LYS A 556 -10.51 -26.75 28.75
N ARG A 557 -11.57 -27.50 28.40
CA ARG A 557 -12.21 -27.38 27.06
C ARG A 557 -12.90 -26.04 26.84
N LEU A 558 -13.29 -25.30 27.86
CA LEU A 558 -13.82 -23.92 27.71
C LEU A 558 -12.75 -22.94 27.31
N VAL A 559 -11.47 -23.24 27.52
CA VAL A 559 -10.34 -22.38 27.12
C VAL A 559 -9.79 -22.82 25.78
N TYR A 560 -9.40 -24.10 25.65
CA TYR A 560 -8.84 -24.66 24.42
C TYR A 560 -9.38 -26.05 24.14
N THR A 561 -9.58 -26.36 22.85
CA THR A 561 -10.02 -27.67 22.37
C THR A 561 -9.15 -28.15 21.21
N ASP A 562 -8.97 -29.46 21.13
CA ASP A 562 -8.44 -30.12 19.95
C ASP A 562 -9.42 -29.93 18.79
N GLN A 563 -8.90 -29.68 17.60
CA GLN A 563 -9.69 -29.56 16.39
C GLN A 563 -8.92 -30.10 15.19
N PHE A 564 -9.59 -30.90 14.39
CA PHE A 564 -9.05 -31.33 13.11
C PHE A 564 -10.15 -31.21 12.06
N PHE A 565 -9.82 -30.60 10.93
CA PHE A 565 -10.69 -30.61 9.76
C PHE A 565 -9.91 -30.39 8.47
N THR A 566 -10.50 -30.82 7.37
CA THR A 566 -10.08 -30.54 6.02
C THR A 566 -11.23 -29.89 5.26
N ALA A 567 -10.93 -29.04 4.31
CA ALA A 567 -11.93 -28.46 3.43
C ALA A 567 -11.36 -28.32 2.01
N ASN A 568 -12.17 -28.67 1.03
CA ASN A 568 -11.90 -28.41 -0.37
C ASN A 568 -13.01 -27.51 -0.91
N VAL A 569 -12.63 -26.49 -1.65
CA VAL A 569 -13.57 -25.55 -2.26
C VAL A 569 -13.13 -25.27 -3.69
N GLU A 570 -14.06 -25.42 -4.62
CA GLU A 570 -13.88 -25.04 -6.01
C GLU A 570 -15.04 -24.13 -6.41
N GLU A 571 -14.72 -23.04 -7.11
CA GLU A 571 -15.72 -22.10 -7.60
C GLU A 571 -15.32 -21.44 -8.91
N THR A 572 -16.33 -21.04 -9.67
CA THR A 572 -16.18 -20.21 -10.86
C THR A 572 -17.01 -18.94 -10.70
N ASN A 573 -16.41 -17.81 -11.04
CA ASN A 573 -17.07 -16.51 -10.87
C ASN A 573 -16.77 -15.60 -12.05
N PHE A 574 -17.71 -14.67 -12.30
CA PHE A 574 -17.55 -13.61 -13.28
C PHE A 574 -17.40 -12.28 -12.57
N SER A 575 -16.52 -11.44 -13.09
CA SER A 575 -16.47 -10.02 -12.80
C SER A 575 -16.40 -9.23 -14.10
N GLY A 576 -16.86 -7.99 -14.06
CA GLY A 576 -16.86 -7.20 -15.27
C GLY A 576 -17.56 -5.85 -15.06
N GLY A 577 -17.75 -5.13 -16.15
CA GLY A 577 -18.40 -3.84 -16.10
C GLY A 577 -18.48 -3.15 -17.44
N LEU A 578 -19.21 -2.05 -17.44
CA LEU A 578 -19.38 -1.16 -18.57
C LEU A 578 -19.08 0.26 -18.13
N THR A 579 -18.16 0.92 -18.79
CA THR A 579 -17.89 2.34 -18.62
C THR A 579 -18.28 3.09 -19.88
N LEU A 580 -19.05 4.15 -19.71
CA LEU A 580 -19.36 5.15 -20.73
C LEU A 580 -18.53 6.38 -20.42
N ALA A 581 -17.84 6.93 -21.42
CA ALA A 581 -17.06 8.13 -21.25
C ALA A 581 -17.33 9.16 -22.34
N TYR A 582 -17.37 10.43 -21.94
CA TYR A 582 -17.50 11.57 -22.84
C TYR A 582 -16.31 12.51 -22.60
N LYS A 583 -15.51 12.73 -23.65
CA LYS A 583 -14.27 13.50 -23.59
C LYS A 583 -14.33 14.73 -24.48
N ILE A 584 -13.95 15.88 -23.94
CA ILE A 584 -13.76 17.12 -24.70
C ILE A 584 -12.30 17.51 -24.60
N GLU A 585 -11.51 17.10 -25.58
CA GLU A 585 -10.04 17.32 -25.62
C GLU A 585 -9.40 16.89 -24.29
N LYS A 586 -8.40 17.67 -23.83
CA LYS A 586 -7.75 17.47 -22.52
C LYS A 586 -8.44 18.23 -21.38
N LYS A 587 -9.59 18.89 -21.65
CA LYS A 587 -10.22 19.81 -20.70
C LYS A 587 -11.26 19.15 -19.81
N PHE A 588 -11.95 18.15 -20.33
CA PHE A 588 -13.09 17.55 -19.66
C PHE A 588 -13.23 16.07 -20.04
N ASN A 589 -13.39 15.23 -19.02
CA ASN A 589 -13.68 13.81 -19.19
C ASN A 589 -14.73 13.41 -18.15
N ALA A 590 -15.99 13.24 -18.60
CA ALA A 590 -17.05 12.70 -17.77
C ALA A 590 -17.21 11.21 -18.04
N PHE A 591 -17.56 10.46 -17.01
CA PHE A 591 -17.77 9.02 -17.12
C PHE A 591 -18.83 8.50 -16.17
N ALA A 592 -19.41 7.38 -16.55
CA ALA A 592 -20.32 6.58 -15.73
C ALA A 592 -19.91 5.11 -15.86
N THR A 593 -19.80 4.42 -14.74
CA THR A 593 -19.39 3.01 -14.69
C THR A 593 -20.39 2.21 -13.88
N TYR A 594 -20.77 1.07 -14.42
CA TYR A 594 -21.41 -0.03 -13.69
C TYR A 594 -20.45 -1.20 -13.66
N SER A 595 -20.22 -1.79 -12.51
CA SER A 595 -19.33 -2.96 -12.40
C SER A 595 -19.80 -3.95 -11.34
N ILE A 596 -19.49 -5.22 -11.61
CA ILE A 596 -19.67 -6.33 -10.70
C ILE A 596 -18.29 -6.94 -10.39
N SER A 597 -18.08 -7.29 -9.15
CA SER A 597 -16.84 -7.91 -8.69
C SER A 597 -17.14 -8.87 -7.55
N TYR A 598 -16.17 -9.68 -7.16
CA TYR A 598 -16.35 -10.61 -6.05
C TYR A 598 -15.04 -10.80 -5.27
N LYS A 599 -15.19 -11.24 -4.04
CA LYS A 599 -14.12 -11.80 -3.24
C LYS A 599 -14.43 -13.27 -3.01
N PRO A 600 -13.48 -14.19 -3.26
CA PRO A 600 -13.76 -15.62 -3.26
C PRO A 600 -14.10 -16.13 -1.86
N VAL A 601 -14.59 -17.37 -1.82
CA VAL A 601 -14.86 -18.10 -0.59
C VAL A 601 -13.67 -18.01 0.35
N GLY A 602 -13.95 -17.69 1.61
CA GLY A 602 -12.97 -17.70 2.69
C GLY A 602 -12.96 -19.04 3.45
N VAL A 603 -11.92 -19.23 4.25
CA VAL A 603 -11.81 -20.37 5.17
C VAL A 603 -11.40 -19.87 6.56
N ASN A 604 -12.02 -20.43 7.60
CA ASN A 604 -11.74 -20.05 8.96
C ASN A 604 -10.54 -20.84 9.53
N LEU A 605 -9.35 -20.25 9.49
CA LEU A 605 -8.10 -20.84 9.99
C LEU A 605 -7.74 -20.43 11.44
N GLY A 606 -8.57 -19.66 12.12
CA GLY A 606 -8.41 -19.30 13.54
C GLY A 606 -8.90 -20.34 14.52
N GLY A 607 -9.49 -21.42 14.04
CA GLY A 607 -10.27 -22.40 14.82
C GLY A 607 -11.76 -22.12 14.74
N LEU A 608 -12.56 -23.15 14.90
CA LEU A 608 -14.00 -23.09 14.77
C LEU A 608 -14.67 -22.98 16.13
N PRO A 609 -15.82 -22.32 16.22
CA PRO A 609 -16.68 -22.41 17.40
C PRO A 609 -17.11 -23.84 17.66
N THR A 610 -17.44 -24.11 18.92
CA THR A 610 -17.97 -25.41 19.35
C THR A 610 -19.40 -25.25 19.88
N SER A 611 -20.25 -26.20 19.56
CA SER A 611 -21.57 -26.33 20.13
C SER A 611 -21.67 -27.66 20.90
N ASN A 612 -21.99 -27.60 22.21
CA ASN A 612 -22.02 -28.79 23.08
C ASN A 612 -20.72 -29.64 23.00
N GLY A 613 -19.58 -28.98 22.84
CA GLY A 613 -18.28 -29.64 22.74
C GLY A 613 -17.94 -30.21 21.37
N ALA A 614 -18.85 -30.17 20.39
CA ALA A 614 -18.59 -30.53 19.00
C ALA A 614 -18.19 -29.33 18.15
N VAL A 615 -17.21 -29.50 17.29
CA VAL A 615 -16.72 -28.45 16.38
C VAL A 615 -17.77 -28.19 15.29
N MET A 616 -18.11 -26.94 15.06
CA MET A 616 -19.10 -26.51 14.05
C MET A 616 -18.43 -26.44 12.67
N LEU A 617 -18.32 -27.59 11.99
CA LEU A 617 -17.62 -27.69 10.72
C LEU A 617 -18.25 -26.87 9.59
N GLU A 618 -19.53 -26.61 9.65
CA GLU A 618 -20.24 -25.74 8.69
C GLU A 618 -19.68 -24.32 8.65
N LEU A 619 -19.07 -23.84 9.73
CA LEU A 619 -18.44 -22.54 9.82
C LEU A 619 -17.00 -22.50 9.27
N ALA A 620 -16.48 -23.62 8.78
CA ALA A 620 -15.15 -23.66 8.18
C ALA A 620 -15.10 -22.84 6.87
N ARG A 621 -16.22 -22.81 6.14
CA ARG A 621 -16.36 -22.08 4.88
C ARG A 621 -17.11 -20.76 5.08
N ILE A 622 -16.58 -19.70 4.46
CA ILE A 622 -17.19 -18.37 4.45
C ILE A 622 -17.65 -18.10 3.02
N LYS A 623 -18.91 -17.76 2.81
CA LYS A 623 -19.45 -17.50 1.46
C LYS A 623 -18.66 -16.45 0.70
N PRO A 624 -18.61 -16.53 -0.65
CA PRO A 624 -18.08 -15.43 -1.47
C PRO A 624 -18.82 -14.13 -1.19
N GLU A 625 -18.12 -13.03 -1.33
CA GLU A 625 -18.67 -11.67 -1.23
C GLU A 625 -18.92 -11.13 -2.63
N TYR A 626 -20.14 -10.70 -2.92
CA TYR A 626 -20.52 -10.14 -4.22
C TYR A 626 -20.73 -8.64 -4.14
N VAL A 627 -20.14 -7.92 -5.09
CA VAL A 627 -20.12 -6.46 -5.11
C VAL A 627 -20.75 -5.94 -6.40
N THR A 628 -21.73 -5.06 -6.25
CA THR A 628 -22.32 -4.26 -7.34
C THR A 628 -21.97 -2.79 -7.10
N HIS A 629 -21.46 -2.13 -8.12
CA HIS A 629 -20.94 -0.78 -8.01
C HIS A 629 -21.40 0.12 -9.14
N TRP A 630 -21.80 1.34 -8.77
CA TRP A 630 -22.11 2.45 -9.66
C TRP A 630 -21.19 3.62 -9.36
N GLU A 631 -20.63 4.22 -10.38
CA GLU A 631 -19.75 5.37 -10.25
C GLU A 631 -20.03 6.37 -11.37
N MET A 632 -20.07 7.65 -11.01
CA MET A 632 -20.16 8.77 -11.98
C MET A 632 -19.09 9.77 -11.61
N GLY A 633 -18.34 10.24 -12.59
CA GLY A 633 -17.27 11.19 -12.33
C GLY A 633 -17.04 12.18 -13.45
N ALA A 634 -16.42 13.28 -13.08
CA ALA A 634 -15.90 14.28 -14.01
C ALA A 634 -14.47 14.65 -13.64
N LYS A 635 -13.60 14.62 -14.61
CA LYS A 635 -12.22 15.08 -14.51
C LYS A 635 -12.04 16.29 -15.39
N THR A 636 -11.55 17.37 -14.79
CA THR A 636 -11.48 18.65 -15.50
C THR A 636 -10.11 19.28 -15.34
N ASN A 637 -9.68 19.98 -16.39
CA ASN A 637 -8.56 20.91 -16.35
C ASN A 637 -9.12 22.32 -16.61
N PRO A 638 -9.67 23.00 -15.56
CA PRO A 638 -10.29 24.32 -15.70
C PRO A 638 -9.36 25.34 -16.32
N THR A 639 -8.08 25.22 -16.00
CA THR A 639 -6.98 25.96 -16.64
C THR A 639 -5.83 25.01 -16.93
N LYS A 640 -4.84 25.45 -17.69
CA LYS A 640 -3.61 24.69 -17.90
C LYS A 640 -2.81 24.41 -16.61
N ASN A 641 -3.08 25.20 -15.59
CA ASN A 641 -2.39 25.20 -14.31
C ASN A 641 -3.23 24.54 -13.20
N SER A 642 -4.40 23.97 -13.53
CA SER A 642 -5.28 23.39 -12.53
C SER A 642 -5.94 22.11 -13.01
N THR A 643 -6.12 21.18 -12.07
CA THR A 643 -7.01 20.02 -12.20
C THR A 643 -8.05 20.08 -11.11
N PHE A 644 -9.26 19.66 -11.42
CA PHE A 644 -10.32 19.44 -10.45
C PHE A 644 -11.16 18.25 -10.88
N ASN A 645 -11.24 17.26 -10.01
CA ASN A 645 -11.97 16.02 -10.25
C ASN A 645 -13.02 15.82 -9.18
N VAL A 646 -14.15 15.25 -9.56
CA VAL A 646 -15.23 14.85 -8.66
C VAL A 646 -15.77 13.49 -9.08
N VAL A 647 -16.01 12.64 -8.10
CA VAL A 647 -16.55 11.29 -8.32
C VAL A 647 -17.61 11.01 -7.26
N PHE A 648 -18.77 10.54 -7.70
CA PHE A 648 -19.85 10.00 -6.87
C PHE A 648 -19.85 8.50 -7.01
N HIS A 649 -20.05 7.78 -5.92
CA HIS A 649 -20.05 6.33 -5.93
C HIS A 649 -21.13 5.73 -5.05
N HIS A 650 -21.60 4.56 -5.45
CA HIS A 650 -22.52 3.73 -4.69
C HIS A 650 -22.12 2.27 -4.87
N THR A 651 -21.96 1.55 -3.78
CA THR A 651 -21.58 0.13 -3.76
C THR A 651 -22.54 -0.62 -2.86
N ALA A 652 -23.12 -1.71 -3.37
CA ALA A 652 -23.84 -2.69 -2.59
C ALA A 652 -23.02 -3.98 -2.51
N ILE A 653 -22.96 -4.58 -1.32
CA ILE A 653 -22.21 -5.80 -1.07
C ILE A 653 -23.17 -6.80 -0.43
N GLU A 654 -23.24 -8.00 -1.00
CA GLU A 654 -23.95 -9.13 -0.45
C GLU A 654 -22.96 -10.14 0.14
N ASP A 655 -23.34 -10.79 1.24
CA ASP A 655 -22.52 -11.75 1.97
C ASP A 655 -21.15 -11.18 2.35
N TYR A 656 -21.10 -9.94 2.87
CA TYR A 656 -19.85 -9.26 3.24
C TYR A 656 -19.06 -10.06 4.26
N GLN A 657 -17.87 -10.50 3.89
CA GLN A 657 -16.97 -11.27 4.77
C GLN A 657 -16.43 -10.37 5.87
N THR A 658 -16.81 -10.64 7.10
CA THR A 658 -16.38 -9.87 8.27
C THR A 658 -15.82 -10.77 9.35
N LEU A 659 -14.85 -10.24 10.10
CA LEU A 659 -14.30 -10.90 11.27
C LEU A 659 -15.15 -10.52 12.47
N VAL A 660 -15.73 -11.50 13.12
CA VAL A 660 -16.46 -11.32 14.37
C VAL A 660 -15.67 -11.94 15.52
N GLN A 661 -15.79 -11.33 16.68
CA GLN A 661 -15.12 -11.83 17.87
C GLN A 661 -16.01 -12.87 18.54
N SER A 662 -15.44 -14.03 18.89
CA SER A 662 -16.19 -15.05 19.62
C SER A 662 -16.72 -14.48 20.93
N PRO A 663 -17.98 -14.67 21.26
CA PRO A 663 -18.52 -14.34 22.57
C PRO A 663 -18.03 -15.29 23.68
N GLU A 664 -17.25 -16.33 23.34
CA GLU A 664 -16.72 -17.28 24.28
C GLU A 664 -15.76 -16.64 25.27
N ILE A 665 -15.90 -17.10 26.51
CA ILE A 665 -15.21 -16.57 27.67
C ILE A 665 -13.75 -17.06 27.67
N GLY A 666 -12.83 -16.12 27.83
CA GLY A 666 -11.45 -16.42 28.19
C GLY A 666 -10.41 -16.27 27.08
N VAL A 667 -10.80 -16.31 25.82
CA VAL A 667 -9.84 -16.15 24.70
C VAL A 667 -10.36 -15.16 23.69
N ASN A 668 -9.50 -14.27 23.25
CA ASN A 668 -9.79 -13.35 22.16
C ASN A 668 -9.81 -14.12 20.83
N ARG A 669 -10.87 -14.87 20.59
CA ARG A 669 -11.05 -15.66 19.37
C ARG A 669 -12.04 -14.99 18.47
N GLY A 670 -11.51 -14.48 17.34
CA GLY A 670 -12.35 -14.11 16.24
C GLY A 670 -12.68 -15.34 15.37
N TYR A 671 -13.82 -15.35 14.76
CA TYR A 671 -14.16 -16.23 13.66
C TYR A 671 -14.76 -15.41 12.53
N LEU A 672 -14.67 -15.94 11.32
CA LEU A 672 -15.22 -15.28 10.14
C LEU A 672 -16.68 -15.63 9.95
N ALA A 673 -17.46 -14.61 9.61
CA ALA A 673 -18.85 -14.74 9.24
C ALA A 673 -19.18 -13.79 8.07
N ASN A 674 -20.36 -13.92 7.50
CA ASN A 674 -20.85 -12.99 6.50
C ASN A 674 -21.92 -12.08 7.13
N ALA A 675 -21.76 -10.76 7.00
CA ALA A 675 -22.88 -9.82 7.15
C ALA A 675 -23.73 -9.87 5.87
N GLU A 676 -25.03 -9.91 5.99
CA GLU A 676 -25.92 -10.21 4.88
C GLU A 676 -25.84 -9.14 3.79
N LYS A 677 -25.90 -7.84 4.18
CA LYS A 677 -25.85 -6.72 3.24
C LYS A 677 -25.14 -5.51 3.80
N VAL A 678 -24.29 -4.94 2.97
CA VAL A 678 -23.57 -3.69 3.25
C VAL A 678 -23.80 -2.70 2.11
N ARG A 679 -23.88 -1.42 2.44
CA ARG A 679 -23.96 -0.32 1.48
C ARG A 679 -22.87 0.70 1.77
N VAL A 680 -22.20 1.16 0.72
CA VAL A 680 -21.23 2.24 0.77
C VAL A 680 -21.55 3.26 -0.31
N PHE A 681 -21.69 4.54 0.06
CA PHE A 681 -21.90 5.60 -0.91
C PHE A 681 -21.26 6.90 -0.44
N GLY A 682 -20.99 7.77 -1.40
CA GLY A 682 -20.36 9.04 -1.10
C GLY A 682 -19.89 9.78 -2.32
N PHE A 683 -19.07 10.79 -2.06
CA PHE A 683 -18.35 11.50 -3.11
C PHE A 683 -16.92 11.81 -2.69
N GLU A 684 -16.07 12.00 -3.68
CA GLU A 684 -14.68 12.36 -3.53
C GLU A 684 -14.34 13.49 -4.48
N THR A 685 -13.52 14.42 -4.02
CA THR A 685 -12.95 15.46 -4.86
C THR A 685 -11.45 15.52 -4.67
N ASP A 686 -10.73 15.80 -5.74
CA ASP A 686 -9.30 16.12 -5.69
C ASP A 686 -8.99 17.27 -6.65
N GLY A 687 -8.04 18.10 -6.25
CA GLY A 687 -7.64 19.24 -7.03
C GLY A 687 -6.20 19.65 -6.82
N ASN A 688 -5.62 20.18 -7.88
CA ASN A 688 -4.30 20.78 -7.89
C ASN A 688 -4.38 22.13 -8.60
N LEU A 689 -3.71 23.13 -8.03
CA LEU A 689 -3.65 24.47 -8.59
C LEU A 689 -2.23 25.02 -8.48
N ARG A 690 -1.58 25.25 -9.58
CA ARG A 690 -0.37 26.06 -9.63
C ARG A 690 -0.77 27.51 -9.86
N VAL A 691 -0.87 28.27 -8.75
CA VAL A 691 -1.27 29.69 -8.76
C VAL A 691 -0.30 30.51 -9.60
N ASN A 692 1.00 30.25 -9.46
CA ASN A 692 2.08 30.83 -10.23
C ASN A 692 3.35 29.95 -10.13
N LYS A 693 4.48 30.40 -10.67
CA LYS A 693 5.76 29.66 -10.59
C LYS A 693 6.29 29.41 -9.18
N HIS A 694 5.72 30.09 -8.17
CA HIS A 694 6.17 30.02 -6.79
C HIS A 694 5.20 29.28 -5.87
N LEU A 695 3.90 29.28 -6.17
CA LEU A 695 2.87 28.74 -5.27
C LEU A 695 2.10 27.61 -5.96
N TRP A 696 2.18 26.44 -5.37
CA TRP A 696 1.38 25.27 -5.71
C TRP A 696 0.48 24.90 -4.53
N LEU A 697 -0.80 24.67 -4.81
CA LEU A 697 -1.82 24.23 -3.85
C LEU A 697 -2.42 22.90 -4.28
N TYR A 698 -2.77 22.06 -3.34
CA TYR A 698 -3.47 20.82 -3.59
C TYR A 698 -4.43 20.49 -2.46
N GLY A 699 -5.47 19.71 -2.77
CA GLY A 699 -6.43 19.28 -1.76
C GLY A 699 -7.25 18.10 -2.22
N ASN A 700 -7.69 17.30 -1.25
CA ASN A 700 -8.51 16.13 -1.43
C ASN A 700 -9.58 16.09 -0.34
N LEU A 701 -10.79 15.71 -0.69
CA LEU A 701 -11.89 15.54 0.24
C LEU A 701 -12.68 14.29 -0.11
N ALA A 702 -12.96 13.47 0.88
CA ALA A 702 -13.82 12.31 0.78
C ALA A 702 -14.96 12.40 1.79
N TYR A 703 -16.18 12.21 1.31
CA TYR A 703 -17.37 11.97 2.12
C TYR A 703 -17.85 10.55 1.87
N THR A 704 -17.89 9.72 2.92
CA THR A 704 -18.22 8.31 2.79
C THR A 704 -19.20 7.88 3.88
N ILE A 705 -20.30 7.28 3.49
CA ILE A 705 -21.21 6.55 4.37
C ILE A 705 -21.08 5.08 4.04
N ALA A 706 -20.66 4.29 5.02
CA ALA A 706 -20.56 2.84 4.95
C ALA A 706 -21.35 2.25 6.11
N GLU A 707 -22.33 1.39 5.83
CA GLU A 707 -23.27 0.88 6.82
C GLU A 707 -23.71 -0.56 6.52
N TYR A 708 -23.97 -1.31 7.56
CA TYR A 708 -24.63 -2.59 7.47
C TYR A 708 -26.14 -2.35 7.17
N GLN A 709 -26.59 -2.66 5.97
CA GLN A 709 -28.02 -2.63 5.68
C GLN A 709 -28.76 -3.74 6.40
N GLN A 710 -28.12 -4.90 6.50
CA GLN A 710 -28.60 -6.05 7.24
C GLN A 710 -27.44 -6.81 7.87
N PHE A 711 -27.44 -6.93 9.19
CA PHE A 711 -26.53 -7.76 9.96
C PHE A 711 -27.20 -8.19 11.27
N SER A 712 -27.97 -9.27 11.18
CA SER A 712 -28.87 -9.71 12.26
C SER A 712 -28.15 -10.40 13.40
N ASN A 713 -26.98 -10.99 13.17
CA ASN A 713 -26.26 -11.86 14.10
C ASN A 713 -24.82 -11.35 14.34
N ALA A 714 -24.64 -10.07 14.57
CA ALA A 714 -23.37 -9.51 14.96
C ALA A 714 -23.06 -9.75 16.44
N PRO A 715 -21.78 -9.83 16.87
CA PRO A 715 -21.42 -9.87 18.29
C PRO A 715 -21.95 -8.64 19.02
N VAL A 716 -22.20 -8.80 20.32
CA VAL A 716 -22.60 -7.66 21.16
C VAL A 716 -21.46 -6.65 21.34
N PRO A 717 -21.74 -5.35 21.52
CA PRO A 717 -20.72 -4.35 21.84
C PRO A 717 -20.00 -4.65 23.16
N LEU A 718 -18.82 -4.06 23.37
CA LEU A 718 -17.98 -4.30 24.54
C LEU A 718 -18.75 -4.15 25.88
N GLU A 719 -19.53 -3.07 26.01
CA GLU A 719 -20.35 -2.78 27.20
C GLU A 719 -21.49 -3.76 27.44
N GLU A 720 -21.92 -4.48 26.42
CA GLU A 720 -22.99 -5.48 26.50
C GLU A 720 -22.44 -6.91 26.66
N THR A 721 -21.10 -7.06 26.71
CA THR A 721 -20.49 -8.38 26.95
C THR A 721 -21.03 -9.03 28.23
N GLY A 722 -21.50 -10.26 28.13
CA GLY A 722 -22.16 -10.96 29.24
C GLY A 722 -23.67 -10.83 29.25
N SER A 723 -24.28 -10.16 28.27
CA SER A 723 -25.73 -10.15 28.07
C SER A 723 -26.27 -11.55 27.81
N THR A 724 -27.58 -11.73 28.03
CA THR A 724 -28.27 -13.01 27.82
C THR A 724 -28.33 -13.43 26.35
N LYS A 725 -28.19 -12.45 25.41
CA LYS A 725 -28.12 -12.70 23.98
C LYS A 725 -26.65 -12.63 23.53
N SER A 726 -26.17 -13.67 22.86
CA SER A 726 -24.80 -13.73 22.30
C SER A 726 -24.60 -12.83 21.09
N PHE A 727 -25.69 -12.53 20.38
CA PHE A 727 -25.68 -11.73 19.14
C PHE A 727 -26.66 -10.57 19.21
N LYS A 728 -26.41 -9.58 18.42
CA LYS A 728 -27.23 -8.37 18.31
C LYS A 728 -27.46 -8.03 16.84
N ASP A 729 -28.66 -7.60 16.52
CA ASP A 729 -28.95 -6.97 15.23
C ASP A 729 -28.34 -5.56 15.23
N ILE A 730 -27.40 -5.34 14.33
CA ILE A 730 -26.73 -4.05 14.11
C ILE A 730 -27.06 -3.46 12.74
N SER A 731 -28.15 -3.90 12.13
CA SER A 731 -28.66 -3.31 10.89
C SER A 731 -28.84 -1.79 11.04
N GLY A 732 -28.44 -1.03 10.04
CA GLY A 732 -28.43 0.43 10.05
C GLY A 732 -27.20 1.07 10.73
N ASN A 733 -26.33 0.30 11.38
CA ASN A 733 -25.13 0.85 12.01
C ASN A 733 -23.98 1.01 11.00
N ARG A 734 -23.08 1.95 11.33
CA ARG A 734 -21.89 2.22 10.50
C ARG A 734 -20.88 1.08 10.56
N MET A 735 -20.23 0.84 9.43
CA MET A 735 -19.07 -0.04 9.37
C MET A 735 -17.88 0.53 10.14
N PRO A 736 -17.02 -0.32 10.71
CA PRO A 736 -15.83 0.11 11.43
C PRO A 736 -14.77 0.70 10.48
N GLY A 737 -13.94 1.59 11.05
CA GLY A 737 -12.80 2.17 10.33
C GLY A 737 -13.15 3.32 9.37
N VAL A 738 -14.43 3.69 9.21
CA VAL A 738 -14.88 4.66 8.23
C VAL A 738 -15.29 5.98 8.88
N SER A 739 -14.55 7.04 8.58
CA SER A 739 -14.96 8.41 8.91
C SER A 739 -15.90 8.94 7.85
N LYS A 740 -16.95 9.68 8.24
CA LYS A 740 -17.84 10.35 7.27
C LYS A 740 -17.08 11.35 6.42
N TRP A 741 -16.18 12.10 7.03
CA TRP A 741 -15.35 13.09 6.38
C TRP A 741 -13.88 12.78 6.60
N ALA A 742 -13.12 12.79 5.54
CA ALA A 742 -11.66 12.76 5.59
C ALA A 742 -11.12 13.66 4.47
N GLY A 743 -10.10 14.44 4.77
CA GLY A 743 -9.57 15.36 3.79
C GLY A 743 -8.13 15.76 4.08
N SER A 744 -7.45 16.20 3.04
CA SER A 744 -6.13 16.80 3.13
C SER A 744 -6.09 18.08 2.28
N ILE A 745 -5.34 19.06 2.77
CA ILE A 745 -5.03 20.28 2.05
C ILE A 745 -3.57 20.62 2.29
N GLY A 746 -2.89 21.07 1.26
CA GLY A 746 -1.52 21.48 1.37
C GLY A 746 -1.09 22.46 0.30
N GLY A 747 0.12 22.99 0.48
CA GLY A 747 0.72 23.89 -0.48
C GLY A 747 2.22 23.98 -0.32
N GLU A 748 2.89 24.33 -1.39
CA GLU A 748 4.32 24.59 -1.42
C GLU A 748 4.61 25.94 -2.04
N LEU A 749 5.40 26.73 -1.32
CA LEU A 749 5.95 28.01 -1.76
C LEU A 749 7.43 27.82 -2.12
N THR A 750 7.84 28.25 -3.32
CA THR A 750 9.22 28.16 -3.79
C THR A 750 9.78 29.52 -4.18
N SER A 751 11.06 29.76 -3.90
CA SER A 751 11.77 30.96 -4.34
C SER A 751 12.07 30.95 -5.83
N ASN A 752 12.58 32.05 -6.38
CA ASN A 752 13.36 32.01 -7.62
C ASN A 752 14.61 31.15 -7.41
N THR A 753 15.18 30.68 -8.51
CA THR A 753 16.45 29.92 -8.49
C THR A 753 17.56 30.77 -7.84
N ARG A 754 18.30 30.16 -6.92
CA ARG A 754 19.40 30.75 -6.16
C ARG A 754 20.58 29.80 -6.15
N LYS A 755 21.77 30.34 -5.92
CA LYS A 755 22.95 29.51 -5.63
C LYS A 755 23.09 29.34 -4.12
N ALA A 756 23.10 28.09 -3.65
CA ALA A 756 23.38 27.73 -2.26
C ALA A 756 24.08 26.37 -2.22
N LEU A 757 24.94 26.17 -1.22
CA LEU A 757 25.69 24.92 -1.05
C LEU A 757 26.47 24.50 -2.32
N GLY A 758 26.95 25.48 -3.10
CA GLY A 758 27.65 25.23 -4.37
C GLY A 758 26.75 24.84 -5.56
N ASN A 759 25.44 24.73 -5.40
CA ASN A 759 24.49 24.28 -6.42
C ASN A 759 23.44 25.35 -6.74
N SER A 760 22.89 25.32 -7.97
CA SER A 760 21.68 26.05 -8.33
C SER A 760 20.45 25.30 -7.83
N GLY A 761 19.45 26.03 -7.34
CA GLY A 761 18.23 25.41 -6.80
C GLY A 761 17.26 26.45 -6.23
N LYS A 762 16.24 25.98 -5.53
CA LYS A 762 15.17 26.80 -4.95
C LYS A 762 15.05 26.56 -3.45
N LEU A 763 14.86 27.63 -2.70
CA LEU A 763 14.32 27.50 -1.35
C LEU A 763 12.84 27.14 -1.45
N PHE A 764 12.36 26.29 -0.57
CA PHE A 764 10.96 25.93 -0.49
C PHE A 764 10.47 25.91 0.95
N PHE A 765 9.18 26.18 1.10
CA PHE A 765 8.41 26.00 2.32
C PHE A 765 7.10 25.32 1.97
N ALA A 766 6.76 24.24 2.64
CA ALA A 766 5.53 23.49 2.41
C ALA A 766 4.81 23.20 3.73
N MET A 767 3.50 23.21 3.66
CA MET A 767 2.61 22.82 4.74
C MET A 767 1.53 21.92 4.19
N ASP A 768 1.16 20.90 4.95
CA ASP A 768 0.03 20.02 4.66
C ASP A 768 -0.70 19.62 5.94
N SER A 769 -2.01 19.58 5.85
CA SER A 769 -2.90 19.16 6.93
C SER A 769 -3.75 17.99 6.47
N TYR A 770 -3.91 17.02 7.34
CA TYR A 770 -4.86 15.92 7.22
C TYR A 770 -5.86 15.98 8.35
N ALA A 771 -7.13 15.81 8.04
CA ALA A 771 -8.20 15.76 9.02
C ALA A 771 -9.19 14.64 8.70
N ARG A 772 -9.77 14.05 9.74
CA ARG A 772 -10.87 13.10 9.64
C ARG A 772 -11.87 13.26 10.77
N SER A 773 -13.13 12.95 10.49
CA SER A 773 -14.16 12.89 11.53
C SER A 773 -14.06 11.58 12.34
N GLU A 774 -14.82 11.48 13.43
CA GLU A 774 -14.91 10.28 14.26
C GLU A 774 -15.30 9.03 13.46
N PHE A 775 -14.90 7.87 13.96
CA PHE A 775 -15.27 6.57 13.40
C PHE A 775 -15.32 5.48 14.48
N SER A 776 -16.14 4.44 14.25
CA SER A 776 -16.13 3.26 15.09
C SER A 776 -14.90 2.39 14.79
N SER A 777 -14.26 1.89 15.82
CA SER A 777 -13.12 0.98 15.73
C SER A 777 -13.48 -0.48 16.07
N SER A 778 -14.77 -0.82 16.07
CA SER A 778 -15.26 -2.15 16.39
C SER A 778 -16.28 -2.63 15.35
N PRO A 779 -16.25 -3.92 14.98
CA PRO A 779 -17.29 -4.52 14.14
C PRO A 779 -18.70 -4.33 14.71
N SER A 780 -18.86 -4.41 16.01
CA SER A 780 -20.09 -4.05 16.71
C SER A 780 -19.96 -2.66 17.32
N PRO A 781 -20.90 -1.76 17.08
CA PRO A 781 -20.82 -0.40 17.57
C PRO A 781 -20.78 -0.37 19.09
N SER A 782 -19.68 0.12 19.64
CA SER A 782 -19.49 0.39 21.06
C SER A 782 -19.16 1.88 21.22
N LYS A 783 -19.82 2.54 22.15
CA LYS A 783 -19.53 3.96 22.45
C LYS A 783 -18.12 4.20 22.99
N TYR A 784 -17.47 3.16 23.52
CA TYR A 784 -16.12 3.21 24.06
C TYR A 784 -15.04 2.93 23.03
N LEU A 785 -15.41 2.33 21.91
CA LEU A 785 -14.49 2.01 20.81
C LEU A 785 -14.66 2.97 19.62
N ASN A 786 -15.23 4.14 19.85
CA ASN A 786 -15.24 5.23 18.90
C ASN A 786 -13.94 6.03 18.99
N VAL A 787 -13.24 6.14 17.90
CA VAL A 787 -12.05 7.00 17.79
C VAL A 787 -12.53 8.41 17.48
N PRO A 788 -12.21 9.41 18.32
CA PRO A 788 -12.55 10.82 18.05
C PRO A 788 -11.91 11.31 16.76
N GLY A 789 -12.56 12.24 16.10
CA GLY A 789 -11.98 12.95 14.95
C GLY A 789 -10.73 13.73 15.36
N TYR A 790 -9.80 13.85 14.41
CA TYR A 790 -8.56 14.60 14.63
C TYR A 790 -8.06 15.27 13.35
N ALA A 791 -7.18 16.23 13.54
CA ALA A 791 -6.41 16.85 12.49
C ALA A 791 -4.94 16.91 12.89
N THR A 792 -4.06 16.74 11.90
CA THR A 792 -2.61 16.92 12.02
C THR A 792 -2.13 17.97 11.04
N LEU A 793 -1.10 18.69 11.40
CA LEU A 793 -0.42 19.64 10.53
C LEU A 793 1.06 19.24 10.44
N ASN A 794 1.57 19.19 9.21
CA ASN A 794 2.96 18.89 8.90
C ASN A 794 3.58 20.09 8.19
N THR A 795 4.88 20.26 8.33
CA THR A 795 5.62 21.33 7.65
C THR A 795 6.98 20.84 7.21
N ARG A 796 7.51 21.43 6.18
CA ARG A 796 8.87 21.20 5.69
C ARG A 796 9.40 22.43 5.00
N PHE A 797 10.72 22.63 5.11
CA PHE A 797 11.40 23.75 4.47
C PHE A 797 12.83 23.34 4.13
N GLY A 798 13.41 23.99 3.15
CA GLY A 798 14.78 23.69 2.77
C GLY A 798 15.21 24.31 1.46
N PHE A 799 16.34 23.79 0.98
CA PHE A 799 16.90 24.09 -0.32
C PHE A 799 16.88 22.80 -1.18
N ARG A 800 16.21 22.88 -2.31
CA ARG A 800 16.13 21.80 -3.31
C ARG A 800 17.03 22.22 -4.47
N ALA A 801 18.17 21.53 -4.65
CA ALA A 801 19.05 21.75 -5.78
C ALA A 801 18.42 21.19 -7.07
N ASP A 802 18.71 21.83 -8.18
CA ASP A 802 18.34 21.33 -9.50
C ASP A 802 19.15 20.06 -9.80
N GLU A 803 20.44 20.06 -9.41
CA GLU A 803 21.33 18.89 -9.37
C GLU A 803 22.24 19.00 -8.14
N GLY A 804 22.72 17.86 -7.62
CA GLY A 804 23.63 17.80 -6.49
C GLY A 804 22.94 17.82 -5.14
N LEU A 805 23.45 18.57 -4.18
CA LEU A 805 23.08 18.49 -2.77
C LEU A 805 21.79 19.28 -2.47
N SER A 806 20.75 18.60 -2.00
CA SER A 806 19.55 19.19 -1.41
C SER A 806 19.57 19.01 0.11
N LEU A 807 19.07 20.02 0.85
CA LEU A 807 18.99 19.97 2.30
C LEU A 807 17.62 20.49 2.73
N PHE A 808 16.90 19.72 3.56
CA PHE A 808 15.61 20.15 4.09
C PHE A 808 15.37 19.58 5.49
N ALA A 809 14.48 20.25 6.22
CA ALA A 809 13.95 19.81 7.49
C ALA A 809 12.43 19.63 7.38
N TRP A 810 11.89 18.72 8.17
CA TRP A 810 10.45 18.51 8.28
C TRP A 810 10.04 18.37 9.74
N ALA A 811 8.79 18.67 10.02
CA ALA A 811 8.13 18.35 11.27
C ALA A 811 6.72 17.84 10.99
N ARG A 812 6.38 16.69 11.53
CA ARG A 812 5.06 16.07 11.45
C ARG A 812 4.33 16.24 12.77
N ASN A 813 2.98 16.36 12.70
CA ASN A 813 2.16 16.59 13.87
C ASN A 813 2.71 17.73 14.75
N ILE A 814 2.95 18.90 14.15
CA ILE A 814 3.68 20.00 14.78
C ILE A 814 3.07 20.45 16.11
N PHE A 815 1.75 20.28 16.27
CA PHE A 815 1.03 20.60 17.51
C PHE A 815 1.06 19.48 18.54
N ASN A 816 1.77 18.37 18.25
CA ASN A 816 1.84 17.19 19.11
C ASN A 816 0.45 16.69 19.54
N LYS A 817 -0.50 16.65 18.58
CA LYS A 817 -1.87 16.19 18.84
C LYS A 817 -1.85 14.73 19.25
N ASN A 818 -2.39 14.43 20.41
CA ASN A 818 -2.67 13.08 20.85
C ASN A 818 -3.92 12.55 20.16
N TYR A 819 -3.83 11.36 19.53
CA TYR A 819 -4.95 10.69 18.88
C TYR A 819 -4.76 9.17 18.85
N PHE A 820 -5.88 8.47 18.72
CA PHE A 820 -5.89 7.03 18.52
C PHE A 820 -5.93 6.71 17.02
N GLU A 821 -5.15 5.73 16.60
CA GLU A 821 -5.30 5.12 15.27
C GLU A 821 -6.36 4.01 15.31
N GLN A 822 -6.43 3.25 16.39
CA GLN A 822 -7.34 2.14 16.56
C GLN A 822 -7.63 1.91 18.04
N LEU A 823 -8.85 1.49 18.36
CA LEU A 823 -9.26 0.97 19.65
C LEU A 823 -9.74 -0.48 19.48
N LEU A 824 -9.39 -1.38 20.38
CA LEU A 824 -9.76 -2.79 20.29
C LEU A 824 -10.02 -3.39 21.69
N PRO A 825 -10.99 -4.34 21.79
CA PRO A 825 -11.20 -5.04 23.05
C PRO A 825 -9.98 -5.91 23.36
N ALA A 826 -9.61 -5.98 24.63
CA ALA A 826 -8.51 -6.82 25.07
C ALA A 826 -8.94 -8.27 25.34
N ALA A 827 -7.97 -9.16 25.49
CA ALA A 827 -8.22 -10.57 25.76
C ALA A 827 -9.11 -10.78 27.00
N GLY A 828 -9.90 -11.84 26.99
CA GLY A 828 -10.79 -12.21 28.10
C GLY A 828 -12.07 -11.40 28.17
N ASN A 829 -12.26 -10.37 27.34
CA ASN A 829 -13.49 -9.54 27.32
C ASN A 829 -13.98 -9.11 28.71
N ALA A 830 -13.03 -8.77 29.60
CA ALA A 830 -13.35 -8.37 30.99
C ALA A 830 -13.77 -6.89 31.08
N GLY A 831 -13.84 -6.19 29.96
CA GLY A 831 -14.23 -4.79 29.85
C GLY A 831 -13.06 -3.82 29.64
N HIS A 832 -11.82 -4.25 29.75
CA HIS A 832 -10.70 -3.39 29.34
C HIS A 832 -10.49 -3.43 27.83
N TYR A 833 -9.95 -2.34 27.29
CA TYR A 833 -9.68 -2.20 25.87
C TYR A 833 -8.35 -1.47 25.64
N ALA A 834 -7.73 -1.79 24.54
CA ALA A 834 -6.41 -1.28 24.20
C ALA A 834 -6.47 -0.32 23.00
N ALA A 835 -5.39 0.45 22.83
CA ALA A 835 -5.24 1.40 21.75
C ALA A 835 -3.92 1.24 21.00
N VAL A 836 -3.98 1.43 19.69
CA VAL A 836 -2.86 1.82 18.86
C VAL A 836 -2.83 3.35 18.85
N LEU A 837 -1.73 3.94 19.29
CA LEU A 837 -1.58 5.39 19.38
C LEU A 837 -1.07 5.96 18.05
N GLY A 838 -1.52 7.16 17.72
CA GLY A 838 -0.91 7.96 16.67
C GLY A 838 0.51 8.40 17.05
N ASP A 839 1.31 8.72 16.03
CA ASP A 839 2.67 9.19 16.26
C ASP A 839 2.68 10.56 16.96
N PRO A 840 3.59 10.75 17.91
CA PRO A 840 3.84 12.07 18.49
C PRO A 840 4.48 13.00 17.42
N ARG A 841 4.78 14.24 17.79
CA ARG A 841 5.53 15.14 16.92
C ARG A 841 6.92 14.53 16.59
N THR A 842 7.16 14.38 15.33
CA THR A 842 8.43 13.87 14.79
C THR A 842 9.03 14.87 13.80
#